data_24fcef4d55b33b692f41dab662f3aec0
#
_entry.id   24fcef4d55b33b692f41dab662f3aec0
#
_cell.length_a   1.000
_cell.length_b   1.000
_cell.length_c   1.000
_cell.angle_alpha   90.00
_cell.angle_beta   90.00
_cell.angle_gamma   90.00
#
_symmetry.space_group_name_H-M   'P 1'
#
loop_
_entity.id
_entity.type
_entity.pdbx_description
1 polymer ?
#
loop_
_entity_poly.entity_id
_entity_poly.type
_entity_poly.pdbx_seq_one_letter_code
_entity_poly.pdbx_strand_id
1 'polypeptide(L)'
;MTKNEAKIKAKELVAKMTVEEKISQLVYNAAAIERLGIKEYNWWNEGAHGVARAGTATVFPHTIAMAATFDPELIETIGDVISTEGRIKYNQHVKYNDYDIFKGLTFWAPNINIFRDPRWGRGQETFGEDPYLSSTLGSAFIKGVQGDGEFMKASACSKHFAVHSGPEKTRHGFDAIANLHDMYETYLPAFEKTVESGVSGVMGAYNRTNGEPCCAHSYLLKEVLRGKWGFDGYVVSDCGALRDIYSDHHFVETKAEAAAVSLKNTCDLNCGETYSALIDAYEQDLITEDDITVAAERLFMIRYLLGEFEETRPYSDIPFSKLDCKEHRALNLRAAEQCPVLLKNENSYLPLDKETSKRIAIVGPNALSVTALEGNYNAYSSEYITVADGIRRVFTNADISVEKGANYCDEQLCHWSGFQNMISDGIATAAEADITVLALGLDCSIEGEDTGFDNDYTACGDKKTLYLPATQQKLAEAVCDVCDNVIVVLMCGSAIDLGEKLTNHAKAIIHAWYPGAFGGLAVANILAGIANPGGKLPVTIYKGDHNLPAFEDYSMLGRTYRYIEGDALYPFGYGLSFTTYAYENEKIVSADDKTVRISVDVKNVGDRAGFERVQAYASFTDSRTVTPHFQLCGVKAVELAPGESKNVELEIDRYWLKAVTDEGERVEPDGGIALYIGGHQPDAVSNKLTGYSCKKLEL
;
A
#
# COMPACT_ATOMS: atom_id res chain seq x y z
N MET A 1 21.05 -0.63 21.50
CA MET A 1 20.22 -0.42 22.72
C MET A 1 19.08 -1.41 22.71
N THR A 2 18.92 -2.20 23.75
CA THR A 2 17.79 -3.11 23.86
C THR A 2 16.51 -2.38 24.26
N LYS A 3 15.34 -2.93 23.95
CA LYS A 3 14.04 -2.36 24.34
C LYS A 3 13.89 -2.21 25.87
N ASN A 4 14.43 -3.16 26.63
CA ASN A 4 14.41 -3.08 28.10
C ASN A 4 15.28 -1.94 28.64
N GLU A 5 16.47 -1.74 28.09
CA GLU A 5 17.32 -0.59 28.46
C GLU A 5 16.63 0.73 28.13
N ALA A 6 16.01 0.84 26.96
CA ALA A 6 15.25 2.02 26.55
C ALA A 6 14.06 2.30 27.49
N LYS A 7 13.32 1.27 27.92
CA LYS A 7 12.24 1.40 28.92
C LYS A 7 12.75 1.92 30.25
N ILE A 8 13.87 1.42 30.75
CA ILE A 8 14.45 1.87 32.03
C ILE A 8 14.85 3.35 31.92
N LYS A 9 15.58 3.71 30.87
CA LYS A 9 16.02 5.10 30.64
C LYS A 9 14.81 6.05 30.47
N ALA A 10 13.77 5.62 29.77
CA ALA A 10 12.54 6.40 29.59
C ALA A 10 11.87 6.69 30.93
N LYS A 11 11.70 5.67 31.80
CA LYS A 11 11.15 5.83 33.15
C LYS A 11 11.94 6.80 34.00
N GLU A 12 13.28 6.67 34.01
CA GLU A 12 14.15 7.54 34.74
C GLU A 12 14.10 9.01 34.30
N LEU A 13 13.91 9.23 32.98
CA LEU A 13 13.81 10.58 32.43
C LEU A 13 12.43 11.18 32.70
N VAL A 14 11.34 10.43 32.44
CA VAL A 14 9.95 10.88 32.62
C VAL A 14 9.64 11.16 34.11
N ALA A 15 10.22 10.41 35.05
CA ALA A 15 10.09 10.65 36.48
C ALA A 15 10.65 12.03 36.93
N LYS A 16 11.46 12.68 36.12
CA LYS A 16 11.99 14.04 36.42
C LYS A 16 11.11 15.17 35.87
N MET A 17 10.06 14.83 35.09
CA MET A 17 9.15 15.80 34.47
C MET A 17 8.00 16.18 35.39
N THR A 18 7.54 17.42 35.26
CA THR A 18 6.25 17.84 35.84
C THR A 18 5.09 17.27 35.01
N VAL A 19 3.87 17.35 35.53
CA VAL A 19 2.65 16.90 34.81
C VAL A 19 2.51 17.67 33.48
N GLU A 20 2.70 18.97 33.50
CA GLU A 20 2.61 19.83 32.31
C GLU A 20 3.69 19.48 31.27
N GLU A 21 4.92 19.20 31.72
CA GLU A 21 6.00 18.77 30.85
C GLU A 21 5.70 17.41 30.21
N LYS A 22 5.17 16.43 30.96
CA LYS A 22 4.73 15.16 30.42
C LYS A 22 3.64 15.36 29.36
N ILE A 23 2.59 16.16 29.65
CA ILE A 23 1.50 16.47 28.72
C ILE A 23 2.04 17.11 27.43
N SER A 24 3.03 18.04 27.54
CA SER A 24 3.63 18.69 26.37
C SER A 24 4.32 17.72 25.41
N GLN A 25 4.63 16.50 25.85
CA GLN A 25 5.26 15.46 25.03
C GLN A 25 4.24 14.52 24.34
N LEU A 26 2.95 14.56 24.74
CA LEU A 26 1.91 13.68 24.19
C LEU A 26 1.25 14.24 22.92
N VAL A 27 1.85 15.23 22.29
CA VAL A 27 1.39 15.86 21.04
C VAL A 27 2.46 15.68 19.94
N TYR A 28 2.02 15.64 18.68
CA TYR A 28 2.91 15.35 17.54
C TYR A 28 4.08 16.34 17.40
N ASN A 29 3.91 17.59 17.83
CA ASN A 29 4.91 18.66 17.86
C ASN A 29 5.41 18.88 19.30
N ALA A 30 6.01 17.85 19.89
CA ALA A 30 6.49 17.84 21.28
C ALA A 30 7.48 18.97 21.55
N ALA A 31 7.20 19.77 22.59
CA ALA A 31 8.00 20.93 22.96
C ALA A 31 9.35 20.54 23.57
N ALA A 32 10.35 21.42 23.50
CA ALA A 32 11.59 21.26 24.23
C ALA A 32 11.39 21.37 25.75
N ILE A 33 12.18 20.60 26.52
CA ILE A 33 12.27 20.73 27.97
C ILE A 33 13.74 21.08 28.32
N GLU A 34 14.05 22.36 28.25
CA GLU A 34 15.45 22.86 28.30
C GLU A 34 16.17 22.42 29.57
N ARG A 35 15.50 22.45 30.75
CA ARG A 35 16.11 22.05 32.04
C ARG A 35 16.54 20.58 32.10
N LEU A 36 15.96 19.72 31.22
CA LEU A 36 16.29 18.31 31.08
C LEU A 36 17.15 18.03 29.83
N GLY A 37 17.50 19.05 29.06
CA GLY A 37 18.26 18.92 27.82
C GLY A 37 17.51 18.26 26.68
N ILE A 38 16.18 18.18 26.78
CA ILE A 38 15.32 17.56 25.77
C ILE A 38 15.02 18.61 24.70
N LYS A 39 15.30 18.29 23.44
CA LYS A 39 14.95 19.12 22.29
C LYS A 39 13.51 18.87 21.87
N GLU A 40 12.93 19.84 21.15
CA GLU A 40 11.68 19.63 20.45
C GLU A 40 11.76 18.45 19.49
N TYR A 41 10.64 17.77 19.25
CA TYR A 41 10.56 16.62 18.34
C TYR A 41 9.23 16.61 17.60
N ASN A 42 9.27 16.42 16.28
CA ASN A 42 8.06 16.28 15.49
C ASN A 42 7.85 14.81 15.10
N TRP A 43 6.73 14.24 15.56
CA TRP A 43 6.35 12.85 15.34
C TRP A 43 5.73 12.61 13.96
N TRP A 44 5.24 13.68 13.31
CA TRP A 44 4.55 13.56 12.03
C TRP A 44 5.55 13.53 10.87
N ASN A 45 5.80 12.34 10.39
CA ASN A 45 6.64 12.09 9.22
C ASN A 45 6.00 11.02 8.35
N GLU A 46 6.16 11.13 7.04
CA GLU A 46 5.55 10.22 6.07
C GLU A 46 6.63 9.52 5.26
N GLY A 47 6.40 8.22 4.95
CA GLY A 47 7.41 7.40 4.29
C GLY A 47 6.85 6.17 3.60
N ALA A 48 5.66 6.26 2.99
CA ALA A 48 4.98 5.10 2.38
C ALA A 48 5.77 4.51 1.20
N HIS A 49 6.37 5.37 0.36
CA HIS A 49 7.17 4.95 -0.80
C HIS A 49 8.35 5.91 -1.11
N GLY A 50 8.88 6.52 -0.06
CA GLY A 50 9.98 7.50 -0.04
C GLY A 50 9.78 8.47 1.10
N VAL A 51 10.82 9.20 1.51
CA VAL A 51 10.70 10.22 2.57
C VAL A 51 9.87 11.39 2.06
N ALA A 52 8.60 11.41 2.40
CA ALA A 52 7.62 12.32 1.81
C ALA A 52 7.69 13.74 2.39
N ARG A 53 7.28 14.71 1.59
CA ARG A 53 7.03 16.13 1.96
C ARG A 53 8.23 16.85 2.59
N ALA A 54 9.42 16.26 2.55
CA ALA A 54 10.65 16.78 3.15
C ALA A 54 11.72 17.14 2.10
N GLY A 55 11.31 17.54 0.90
CA GLY A 55 12.20 17.83 -0.23
C GLY A 55 12.63 16.58 -1.00
N THR A 56 13.82 16.62 -1.63
CA THR A 56 14.28 15.54 -2.52
C THR A 56 14.52 14.24 -1.76
N ALA A 57 14.00 13.13 -2.30
CA ALA A 57 14.29 11.77 -1.91
C ALA A 57 13.96 10.83 -3.07
N THR A 58 14.35 9.56 -2.96
CA THR A 58 13.93 8.54 -3.94
C THR A 58 12.41 8.34 -3.88
N VAL A 59 11.73 8.43 -5.02
CA VAL A 59 10.27 8.19 -5.14
C VAL A 59 10.06 6.82 -5.79
N PHE A 60 9.87 5.81 -4.95
CA PHE A 60 9.56 4.45 -5.37
C PHE A 60 8.15 4.34 -5.95
N PRO A 61 7.81 3.22 -6.65
CA PRO A 61 6.43 2.90 -6.96
C PRO A 61 5.56 2.95 -5.70
N HIS A 62 4.31 3.39 -5.85
CA HIS A 62 3.39 3.48 -4.71
C HIS A 62 3.12 2.11 -4.08
N THR A 63 2.63 2.08 -2.85
CA THR A 63 2.46 0.85 -2.05
C THR A 63 1.69 -0.25 -2.79
N ILE A 64 0.58 0.09 -3.46
CA ILE A 64 -0.19 -0.88 -4.24
C ILE A 64 0.60 -1.42 -5.45
N ALA A 65 1.43 -0.59 -6.07
CA ALA A 65 2.34 -1.03 -7.13
C ALA A 65 3.40 -1.98 -6.57
N MET A 66 4.01 -1.62 -5.44
CA MET A 66 4.95 -2.49 -4.74
C MET A 66 4.31 -3.83 -4.35
N ALA A 67 3.03 -3.84 -3.94
CA ALA A 67 2.30 -5.06 -3.63
C ALA A 67 2.19 -6.01 -4.82
N ALA A 68 2.09 -5.49 -6.05
CA ALA A 68 2.05 -6.30 -7.26
C ALA A 68 3.34 -7.11 -7.51
N THR A 69 4.42 -6.80 -6.81
CA THR A 69 5.65 -7.60 -6.89
C THR A 69 5.56 -8.92 -6.15
N PHE A 70 4.69 -9.09 -5.16
CA PHE A 70 4.61 -10.26 -4.29
C PHE A 70 6.00 -10.69 -3.75
N ASP A 71 6.86 -9.71 -3.47
CA ASP A 71 8.28 -9.89 -3.16
C ASP A 71 8.65 -9.21 -1.83
N PRO A 72 8.57 -9.91 -0.69
CA PRO A 72 8.91 -9.35 0.62
C PRO A 72 10.36 -8.87 0.72
N GLU A 73 11.30 -9.52 0.04
CA GLU A 73 12.73 -9.16 0.08
C GLU A 73 12.98 -7.80 -0.60
N LEU A 74 12.28 -7.55 -1.72
CA LEU A 74 12.32 -6.25 -2.39
C LEU A 74 11.71 -5.15 -1.51
N ILE A 75 10.57 -5.43 -0.85
CA ILE A 75 9.91 -4.46 0.03
C ILE A 75 10.76 -4.11 1.25
N GLU A 76 11.42 -5.10 1.87
CA GLU A 76 12.37 -4.88 2.97
C GLU A 76 13.53 -3.99 2.51
N THR A 77 14.09 -4.26 1.33
CA THR A 77 15.18 -3.46 0.74
C THR A 77 14.75 -2.00 0.47
N ILE A 78 13.52 -1.79 -0.03
CA ILE A 78 12.96 -0.44 -0.23
C ILE A 78 12.79 0.27 1.11
N GLY A 79 12.24 -0.40 2.13
CA GLY A 79 12.12 0.14 3.49
C GLY A 79 13.47 0.56 4.09
N ASP A 80 14.53 -0.22 3.85
CA ASP A 80 15.90 0.10 4.26
C ASP A 80 16.43 1.39 3.60
N VAL A 81 16.17 1.58 2.31
CA VAL A 81 16.55 2.81 1.60
C VAL A 81 15.77 4.01 2.13
N ILE A 82 14.45 3.88 2.35
CA ILE A 82 13.61 4.95 2.90
C ILE A 82 14.16 5.41 4.26
N SER A 83 14.43 4.49 5.17
CA SER A 83 14.97 4.83 6.49
C SER A 83 16.40 5.36 6.43
N THR A 84 17.22 4.89 5.50
CA THR A 84 18.56 5.44 5.23
C THR A 84 18.49 6.91 4.81
N GLU A 85 17.61 7.22 3.84
CA GLU A 85 17.38 8.61 3.39
C GLU A 85 16.76 9.47 4.49
N GLY A 86 15.86 8.88 5.30
CA GLY A 86 15.31 9.52 6.49
C GLY A 86 16.41 9.92 7.49
N ARG A 87 17.37 9.03 7.78
CA ARG A 87 18.53 9.33 8.64
C ARG A 87 19.42 10.43 8.07
N ILE A 88 19.71 10.40 6.79
CA ILE A 88 20.49 11.44 6.11
C ILE A 88 19.84 12.82 6.32
N LYS A 89 18.53 12.92 6.06
CA LYS A 89 17.78 14.17 6.23
C LYS A 89 17.72 14.62 7.68
N TYR A 90 17.32 13.74 8.59
CA TYR A 90 17.24 14.02 10.02
C TYR A 90 18.57 14.55 10.56
N ASN A 91 19.69 13.92 10.24
CA ASN A 91 21.01 14.33 10.69
C ASN A 91 21.39 15.72 10.19
N GLN A 92 20.93 16.15 9.01
CA GLN A 92 21.13 17.52 8.53
C GLN A 92 20.17 18.50 9.23
N HIS A 93 18.89 18.16 9.38
CA HIS A 93 17.91 19.02 10.03
C HIS A 93 18.32 19.35 11.47
N VAL A 94 18.66 18.33 12.26
CA VAL A 94 19.13 18.52 13.66
C VAL A 94 20.41 19.34 13.74
N LYS A 95 21.33 19.22 12.76
CA LYS A 95 22.56 20.03 12.70
C LYS A 95 22.27 21.52 12.60
N TYR A 96 21.16 21.90 11.99
CA TYR A 96 20.72 23.28 11.83
C TYR A 96 19.61 23.68 12.81
N ASN A 97 19.32 22.86 13.84
CA ASN A 97 18.21 23.03 14.80
C ASN A 97 16.86 23.19 14.13
N ASP A 98 16.61 22.37 13.11
CA ASP A 98 15.36 22.35 12.36
C ASP A 98 14.58 21.06 12.73
N TYR A 99 13.58 21.20 13.61
CA TYR A 99 12.75 20.11 14.15
C TYR A 99 11.30 20.21 13.69
N ASP A 100 11.04 20.88 12.59
CA ASP A 100 9.69 21.08 12.05
C ASP A 100 9.07 19.80 11.52
N ILE A 101 7.81 19.86 11.11
CA ILE A 101 7.04 18.77 10.52
C ILE A 101 7.80 18.08 9.35
N PHE A 102 7.67 16.78 9.22
CA PHE A 102 8.32 15.92 8.21
C PHE A 102 9.85 15.83 8.29
N LYS A 103 10.44 16.17 9.42
CA LYS A 103 11.91 16.18 9.62
C LYS A 103 12.41 15.25 10.69
N GLY A 104 11.53 14.45 11.30
CA GLY A 104 11.83 13.44 12.32
C GLY A 104 12.13 12.06 11.73
N LEU A 105 12.09 11.05 12.61
CA LEU A 105 12.41 9.65 12.29
C LEU A 105 11.24 8.68 12.59
N THR A 106 10.05 9.22 12.87
CA THR A 106 8.87 8.42 13.16
C THR A 106 7.94 8.45 11.94
N PHE A 107 8.09 7.48 11.03
CA PHE A 107 7.30 7.40 9.80
C PHE A 107 5.95 6.74 10.06
N TRP A 108 4.86 7.44 9.72
CA TRP A 108 3.50 6.94 9.84
C TRP A 108 3.11 6.10 8.61
N ALA A 109 3.86 5.03 8.43
CA ALA A 109 3.72 4.00 7.42
C ALA A 109 4.19 2.66 8.00
N PRO A 110 3.68 1.51 7.47
CA PRO A 110 2.83 1.33 6.30
C PRO A 110 1.33 1.44 6.59
N ASN A 111 0.52 1.72 5.55
CA ASN A 111 -0.91 1.50 5.57
C ASN A 111 -1.18 0.02 5.25
N ILE A 112 -1.67 -0.73 6.24
CA ILE A 112 -1.97 -2.16 6.14
C ILE A 112 -3.46 -2.48 6.22
N ASN A 113 -4.33 -1.48 6.04
CA ASN A 113 -5.75 -1.70 5.87
C ASN A 113 -6.01 -2.54 4.63
N ILE A 114 -7.07 -3.33 4.66
CA ILE A 114 -7.47 -4.16 3.54
C ILE A 114 -8.22 -3.32 2.51
N PHE A 115 -7.80 -3.38 1.26
CA PHE A 115 -8.46 -2.72 0.14
C PHE A 115 -9.78 -3.45 -0.19
N ARG A 116 -10.72 -3.36 0.76
CA ARG A 116 -12.01 -4.06 0.76
C ARG A 116 -12.89 -3.69 -0.42
N ASP A 117 -12.93 -2.41 -0.74
CA ASP A 117 -13.81 -1.87 -1.78
C ASP A 117 -12.99 -1.16 -2.86
N PRO A 118 -13.11 -1.56 -4.14
CA PRO A 118 -12.31 -1.02 -5.23
C PRO A 118 -12.56 0.46 -5.53
N ARG A 119 -13.57 1.07 -4.91
CA ARG A 119 -13.86 2.51 -5.01
C ARG A 119 -13.02 3.35 -4.07
N TRP A 120 -12.45 2.77 -3.02
CA TRP A 120 -11.72 3.51 -2.00
C TRP A 120 -10.45 4.18 -2.53
N GLY A 121 -10.39 5.53 -2.45
CA GLY A 121 -9.29 6.32 -3.00
C GLY A 121 -7.95 6.10 -2.33
N ARG A 122 -7.92 5.82 -1.02
CA ARG A 122 -6.69 5.47 -0.27
C ARG A 122 -6.27 4.00 -0.42
N GLY A 123 -7.01 3.21 -1.19
CA GLY A 123 -6.61 1.84 -1.52
C GLY A 123 -5.21 1.76 -2.14
N GLN A 124 -4.79 2.78 -2.89
CA GLN A 124 -3.43 2.90 -3.44
C GLN A 124 -2.32 2.86 -2.40
N GLU A 125 -2.60 3.30 -1.16
CA GLU A 125 -1.63 3.32 -0.06
C GLU A 125 -1.40 1.95 0.58
N THR A 126 -2.22 0.94 0.23
CA THR A 126 -2.24 -0.39 0.88
C THR A 126 -1.48 -1.44 0.07
N PHE A 127 -1.25 -2.60 0.70
CA PHE A 127 -0.73 -3.78 0.02
C PHE A 127 -1.83 -4.65 -0.63
N GLY A 128 -3.02 -4.09 -0.86
CA GLY A 128 -4.11 -4.73 -1.57
C GLY A 128 -5.20 -5.34 -0.69
N GLU A 129 -5.94 -6.29 -1.25
CA GLU A 129 -7.17 -6.81 -0.67
C GLU A 129 -6.98 -8.06 0.20
N ASP A 130 -5.76 -8.62 0.22
CA ASP A 130 -5.50 -9.90 0.88
C ASP A 130 -4.80 -9.73 2.23
N PRO A 131 -5.32 -10.34 3.33
CA PRO A 131 -4.74 -10.25 4.66
C PRO A 131 -3.34 -10.87 4.78
N TYR A 132 -3.06 -11.99 4.09
CA TYR A 132 -1.74 -12.61 4.11
C TYR A 132 -0.70 -11.74 3.40
N LEU A 133 -1.04 -11.23 2.20
CA LEU A 133 -0.15 -10.37 1.43
C LEU A 133 0.16 -9.08 2.20
N SER A 134 -0.88 -8.42 2.75
CA SER A 134 -0.73 -7.22 3.56
C SER A 134 0.11 -7.45 4.81
N SER A 135 -0.07 -8.59 5.48
CA SER A 135 0.75 -9.01 6.64
C SER A 135 2.21 -9.19 6.26
N THR A 136 2.46 -9.92 5.18
CA THR A 136 3.81 -10.31 4.75
C THR A 136 4.60 -9.10 4.26
N LEU A 137 4.02 -8.31 3.36
CA LEU A 137 4.69 -7.13 2.80
C LEU A 137 4.78 -5.99 3.80
N GLY A 138 3.74 -5.79 4.63
CA GLY A 138 3.76 -4.81 5.73
C GLY A 138 4.85 -5.11 6.76
N SER A 139 5.01 -6.39 7.15
CA SER A 139 6.08 -6.83 8.06
C SER A 139 7.47 -6.66 7.45
N ALA A 140 7.63 -6.97 6.17
CA ALA A 140 8.90 -6.75 5.45
C ALA A 140 9.27 -5.26 5.38
N PHE A 141 8.29 -4.40 5.05
CA PHE A 141 8.47 -2.96 5.05
C PHE A 141 8.93 -2.42 6.42
N ILE A 142 8.26 -2.86 7.49
CA ILE A 142 8.60 -2.46 8.88
C ILE A 142 10.02 -2.86 9.23
N LYS A 143 10.43 -4.11 8.90
CA LYS A 143 11.81 -4.57 9.13
C LYS A 143 12.82 -3.68 8.41
N GLY A 144 12.60 -3.39 7.14
CA GLY A 144 13.46 -2.50 6.36
C GLY A 144 13.54 -1.09 6.95
N VAL A 145 12.41 -0.50 7.33
CA VAL A 145 12.35 0.84 7.93
C VAL A 145 13.03 0.88 9.29
N GLN A 146 12.77 -0.10 10.16
CA GLN A 146 13.32 -0.11 11.51
C GLN A 146 14.78 -0.58 11.57
N GLY A 147 15.17 -1.45 10.61
CA GLY A 147 16.50 -2.05 10.57
C GLY A 147 16.78 -2.96 11.77
N ASP A 148 17.94 -3.60 11.75
CA ASP A 148 18.40 -4.56 12.74
C ASP A 148 19.67 -4.10 13.49
N GLY A 149 20.04 -2.82 13.36
CA GLY A 149 21.23 -2.24 13.99
C GLY A 149 21.12 -2.07 15.49
N GLU A 150 22.19 -1.55 16.11
CA GLU A 150 22.21 -1.23 17.54
C GLU A 150 21.12 -0.26 17.96
N PHE A 151 20.82 0.70 17.09
CA PHE A 151 19.70 1.64 17.22
C PHE A 151 18.74 1.47 16.06
N MET A 152 17.45 1.69 16.31
CA MET A 152 16.42 1.71 15.29
C MET A 152 16.73 2.79 14.24
N LYS A 153 16.71 2.47 12.94
CA LYS A 153 16.97 3.46 11.88
C LYS A 153 15.87 4.51 11.80
N ALA A 154 14.64 4.07 11.78
CA ALA A 154 13.45 4.91 11.88
C ALA A 154 12.31 4.10 12.53
N SER A 155 11.33 4.77 13.11
CA SER A 155 10.14 4.12 13.66
C SER A 155 9.10 3.96 12.58
N ALA A 156 8.59 2.75 12.38
CA ALA A 156 7.44 2.47 11.53
C ALA A 156 6.13 2.51 12.35
N CYS A 157 5.01 2.76 11.68
CA CYS A 157 3.69 2.85 12.31
C CYS A 157 2.63 2.17 11.43
N SER A 158 2.09 1.06 11.90
CA SER A 158 0.99 0.37 11.22
C SER A 158 -0.30 1.16 11.33
N LYS A 159 -0.95 1.46 10.19
CA LYS A 159 -2.15 2.29 10.13
C LYS A 159 -3.20 1.72 9.18
N HIS A 160 -4.47 2.05 9.35
CA HIS A 160 -5.12 2.78 10.45
C HIS A 160 -5.93 1.77 11.26
N PHE A 161 -5.63 1.65 12.56
CA PHE A 161 -6.20 0.62 13.43
C PHE A 161 -7.62 0.98 13.87
N ALA A 162 -8.68 0.18 13.52
CA ALA A 162 -8.46 -1.10 12.89
C ALA A 162 -9.31 -1.28 11.61
N VAL A 163 -10.59 -1.05 11.66
CA VAL A 163 -11.55 -1.34 10.59
C VAL A 163 -11.79 -0.06 9.78
N HIS A 164 -10.90 0.20 8.82
CA HIS A 164 -10.90 1.44 8.02
C HIS A 164 -10.56 1.15 6.55
N SER A 165 -11.51 1.45 5.64
CA SER A 165 -11.33 1.35 4.19
C SER A 165 -12.42 2.15 3.45
N GLY A 166 -12.57 3.42 3.82
CA GLY A 166 -13.57 4.35 3.26
C GLY A 166 -14.97 4.17 3.85
N PRO A 167 -15.94 4.99 3.47
CA PRO A 167 -15.82 6.10 2.50
C PRO A 167 -15.06 7.32 3.06
N GLU A 168 -14.22 7.96 2.21
CA GLU A 168 -13.43 9.13 2.63
C GLU A 168 -14.30 10.33 3.01
N LYS A 169 -15.36 10.60 2.24
CA LYS A 169 -16.27 11.74 2.46
C LYS A 169 -16.91 11.76 3.85
N THR A 170 -17.11 10.60 4.47
CA THR A 170 -17.81 10.47 5.77
C THR A 170 -16.90 9.98 6.89
N ARG A 171 -15.60 9.81 6.66
CA ARG A 171 -14.65 9.14 7.56
C ARG A 171 -14.65 9.68 9.00
N HIS A 172 -14.89 10.99 9.18
CA HIS A 172 -14.90 11.64 10.49
C HIS A 172 -16.12 11.27 11.37
N GLY A 173 -17.25 10.94 10.75
CA GLY A 173 -18.48 10.58 11.50
C GLY A 173 -18.94 9.13 11.31
N PHE A 174 -18.24 8.37 10.45
CA PHE A 174 -18.62 7.02 10.05
C PHE A 174 -18.50 6.00 11.18
N ASP A 175 -19.36 4.98 11.17
CA ASP A 175 -19.27 3.82 12.06
C ASP A 175 -19.17 2.54 11.23
N ALA A 176 -18.01 1.93 11.22
CA ALA A 176 -17.76 0.67 10.54
C ALA A 176 -18.33 -0.49 11.36
N ILE A 177 -19.43 -1.06 10.90
CA ILE A 177 -20.07 -2.21 11.55
C ILE A 177 -19.50 -3.50 10.96
N ALA A 178 -18.69 -4.20 11.73
CA ALA A 178 -18.06 -5.47 11.35
C ALA A 178 -18.33 -6.53 12.42
N ASN A 179 -18.75 -7.73 12.00
CA ASN A 179 -18.90 -8.85 12.91
C ASN A 179 -17.51 -9.39 13.34
N LEU A 180 -17.45 -10.22 14.37
CA LEU A 180 -16.19 -10.75 14.88
C LEU A 180 -15.51 -11.68 13.89
N HIS A 181 -16.27 -12.44 13.08
CA HIS A 181 -15.71 -13.26 12.01
C HIS A 181 -14.88 -12.40 11.05
N ASP A 182 -15.47 -11.37 10.43
CA ASP A 182 -14.79 -10.50 9.45
C ASP A 182 -13.64 -9.72 10.09
N MET A 183 -13.80 -9.31 11.37
CA MET A 183 -12.73 -8.64 12.11
C MET A 183 -11.48 -9.52 12.22
N TYR A 184 -11.63 -10.76 12.73
CA TYR A 184 -10.50 -11.65 12.96
C TYR A 184 -10.02 -12.41 11.73
N GLU A 185 -10.86 -12.51 10.69
CA GLU A 185 -10.52 -13.19 9.46
C GLU A 185 -9.85 -12.25 8.45
N THR A 186 -10.27 -10.96 8.42
CA THR A 186 -9.86 -10.02 7.37
C THR A 186 -9.21 -8.75 7.92
N TYR A 187 -9.84 -8.01 8.85
CA TYR A 187 -9.40 -6.66 9.19
C TYR A 187 -8.23 -6.61 10.19
N LEU A 188 -8.14 -7.54 11.12
CA LEU A 188 -7.15 -7.55 12.20
C LEU A 188 -5.84 -8.30 11.89
N PRO A 189 -5.80 -9.34 11.02
CA PRO A 189 -4.60 -10.17 10.86
C PRO A 189 -3.34 -9.40 10.46
N ALA A 190 -3.44 -8.40 9.58
CA ALA A 190 -2.27 -7.62 9.17
C ALA A 190 -1.69 -6.81 10.34
N PHE A 191 -2.54 -6.28 11.23
CA PHE A 191 -2.08 -5.61 12.46
C PHE A 191 -1.43 -6.59 13.44
N GLU A 192 -2.04 -7.75 13.67
CA GLU A 192 -1.47 -8.80 14.52
C GLU A 192 -0.07 -9.19 14.05
N LYS A 193 0.10 -9.50 12.76
CA LYS A 193 1.38 -9.91 12.19
C LYS A 193 2.42 -8.80 12.18
N THR A 194 2.05 -7.54 11.99
CA THR A 194 2.98 -6.42 12.11
C THR A 194 3.39 -6.15 13.57
N VAL A 195 2.52 -6.39 14.56
CA VAL A 195 2.87 -6.38 15.98
C VAL A 195 3.85 -7.51 16.31
N GLU A 196 3.59 -8.73 15.85
CA GLU A 196 4.52 -9.86 15.99
C GLU A 196 5.89 -9.56 15.36
N SER A 197 5.93 -8.81 14.26
CA SER A 197 7.16 -8.36 13.59
C SER A 197 7.87 -7.21 14.31
N GLY A 198 7.31 -6.70 15.41
CA GLY A 198 7.94 -5.71 16.28
C GLY A 198 7.75 -4.25 15.80
N VAL A 199 6.65 -3.92 15.14
CA VAL A 199 6.33 -2.52 14.81
C VAL A 199 6.37 -1.63 16.04
N SER A 200 6.93 -0.43 15.90
CA SER A 200 7.13 0.50 17.02
C SER A 200 5.95 1.42 17.29
N GLY A 201 5.09 1.66 16.30
CA GLY A 201 3.90 2.50 16.40
C GLY A 201 2.66 1.86 15.78
N VAL A 202 1.49 2.24 16.27
CA VAL A 202 0.17 1.91 15.69
C VAL A 202 -0.67 3.19 15.68
N MET A 203 -1.33 3.51 14.55
CA MET A 203 -2.19 4.69 14.44
C MET A 203 -3.66 4.28 14.45
N GLY A 204 -4.44 4.85 15.36
CA GLY A 204 -5.89 4.69 15.42
C GLY A 204 -6.58 5.43 14.27
N ALA A 205 -7.61 4.81 13.69
CA ALA A 205 -8.35 5.38 12.57
C ALA A 205 -9.30 6.52 12.98
N TYR A 206 -9.79 7.28 11.99
CA TYR A 206 -10.78 8.35 12.19
C TYR A 206 -12.13 7.84 12.67
N ASN A 207 -12.63 6.79 12.06
CA ASN A 207 -13.99 6.30 12.22
C ASN A 207 -14.23 5.60 13.57
N ARG A 208 -15.49 5.38 13.86
CA ARG A 208 -15.91 4.40 14.89
C ARG A 208 -15.85 2.98 14.31
N THR A 209 -15.69 2.02 15.18
CA THR A 209 -15.90 0.61 14.87
C THR A 209 -16.90 0.06 15.91
N ASN A 210 -18.03 -0.48 15.42
CA ASN A 210 -19.07 -1.04 16.29
C ASN A 210 -19.50 -0.09 17.43
N GLY A 211 -19.63 1.22 17.13
CA GLY A 211 -20.11 2.25 18.04
C GLY A 211 -19.04 2.98 18.84
N GLU A 212 -17.80 2.45 18.98
CA GLU A 212 -16.72 3.12 19.71
C GLU A 212 -15.71 3.77 18.75
N PRO A 213 -15.23 5.02 19.01
CA PRO A 213 -14.17 5.65 18.23
C PRO A 213 -12.88 4.84 18.27
N CYS A 214 -12.24 4.60 17.12
CA CYS A 214 -11.03 3.78 17.03
C CYS A 214 -9.90 4.27 17.95
N CYS A 215 -9.73 5.60 18.09
CA CYS A 215 -8.73 6.21 18.97
C CYS A 215 -9.09 6.18 20.48
N ALA A 216 -10.27 5.68 20.83
CA ALA A 216 -10.72 5.52 22.22
C ALA A 216 -11.35 4.14 22.46
N HIS A 217 -11.16 3.19 21.55
CA HIS A 217 -11.84 1.90 21.57
C HIS A 217 -11.29 0.97 22.64
N SER A 218 -12.12 0.70 23.66
CA SER A 218 -11.72 -0.08 24.82
C SER A 218 -11.31 -1.51 24.47
N TYR A 219 -12.10 -2.21 23.67
CA TYR A 219 -11.82 -3.57 23.24
C TYR A 219 -10.59 -3.66 22.31
N LEU A 220 -10.56 -2.86 21.24
CA LEU A 220 -9.49 -2.95 20.24
C LEU A 220 -8.12 -2.53 20.81
N LEU A 221 -8.05 -1.40 21.53
CA LEU A 221 -6.77 -0.88 22.02
C LEU A 221 -6.28 -1.61 23.28
N LYS A 222 -7.15 -1.85 24.29
CA LYS A 222 -6.72 -2.46 25.55
C LYS A 222 -6.69 -3.98 25.50
N GLU A 223 -7.81 -4.61 25.07
CA GLU A 223 -7.92 -6.05 25.16
C GLU A 223 -7.18 -6.75 24.01
N VAL A 224 -7.35 -6.26 22.78
CA VAL A 224 -6.73 -6.89 21.58
C VAL A 224 -5.28 -6.43 21.45
N LEU A 225 -5.04 -5.15 21.17
CA LEU A 225 -3.70 -4.65 20.84
C LEU A 225 -2.73 -4.81 22.03
N ARG A 226 -3.09 -4.29 23.21
CA ARG A 226 -2.22 -4.35 24.40
C ARG A 226 -2.26 -5.71 25.11
N GLY A 227 -3.47 -6.28 25.27
CA GLY A 227 -3.69 -7.50 26.04
C GLY A 227 -3.33 -8.77 25.27
N LYS A 228 -4.04 -9.07 24.17
CA LYS A 228 -3.84 -10.32 23.42
C LYS A 228 -2.53 -10.34 22.66
N TRP A 229 -2.17 -9.25 21.96
CA TRP A 229 -0.97 -9.19 21.13
C TRP A 229 0.27 -8.67 21.85
N GLY A 230 0.12 -8.12 23.07
CA GLY A 230 1.23 -7.66 23.90
C GLY A 230 1.97 -6.45 23.31
N PHE A 231 1.33 -5.64 22.49
CA PHE A 231 1.93 -4.45 21.89
C PHE A 231 2.37 -3.47 22.98
N ASP A 232 3.63 -3.11 23.01
CA ASP A 232 4.26 -2.23 23.99
C ASP A 232 4.90 -0.96 23.39
N GLY A 233 4.73 -0.73 22.08
CA GLY A 233 5.06 0.51 21.40
C GLY A 233 4.06 1.65 21.69
N TYR A 234 4.12 2.75 20.94
CA TYR A 234 3.18 3.86 21.08
C TYR A 234 1.95 3.71 20.18
N VAL A 235 0.82 4.26 20.65
CA VAL A 235 -0.38 4.45 19.84
C VAL A 235 -0.54 5.94 19.57
N VAL A 236 -0.69 6.31 18.29
CA VAL A 236 -0.98 7.69 17.86
C VAL A 236 -2.38 7.77 17.27
N SER A 237 -3.05 8.90 17.45
CA SER A 237 -4.29 9.19 16.74
C SER A 237 -4.00 9.59 15.30
N ASP A 238 -4.89 9.30 14.38
CA ASP A 238 -4.90 10.03 13.10
C ASP A 238 -5.15 11.53 13.34
N CYS A 239 -4.81 12.36 12.34
CA CYS A 239 -4.75 13.81 12.52
C CYS A 239 -6.14 14.43 12.67
N GLY A 240 -6.45 14.88 13.88
CA GLY A 240 -7.77 15.41 14.24
C GLY A 240 -8.76 14.35 14.77
N ALA A 241 -8.43 13.04 14.70
CA ALA A 241 -9.36 11.98 15.10
C ALA A 241 -9.84 12.06 16.56
N LEU A 242 -9.03 12.63 17.46
CA LEU A 242 -9.51 12.86 18.84
C LEU A 242 -10.51 14.00 18.94
N ARG A 243 -10.48 14.99 18.04
CA ARG A 243 -11.53 16.02 17.95
C ARG A 243 -12.84 15.39 17.53
N ASP A 244 -12.80 14.46 16.57
CA ASP A 244 -14.00 13.80 16.04
C ASP A 244 -14.80 13.08 17.13
N ILE A 245 -14.15 12.61 18.21
CA ILE A 245 -14.80 11.91 19.34
C ILE A 245 -15.92 12.75 19.99
N TYR A 246 -15.70 14.07 20.10
CA TYR A 246 -16.73 14.96 20.69
C TYR A 246 -17.48 15.78 19.63
N SER A 247 -16.85 16.13 18.49
CA SER A 247 -17.48 17.00 17.49
C SER A 247 -18.34 16.25 16.47
N ASP A 248 -17.94 15.05 16.06
CA ASP A 248 -18.54 14.31 14.94
C ASP A 248 -19.16 12.98 15.40
N HIS A 249 -18.52 12.26 16.29
CA HIS A 249 -19.04 11.01 16.86
C HIS A 249 -20.04 11.25 17.97
N HIS A 250 -19.97 12.41 18.66
CA HIS A 250 -20.78 12.73 19.86
C HIS A 250 -20.73 11.61 20.91
N PHE A 251 -19.55 10.97 21.05
CA PHE A 251 -19.33 9.89 22.00
C PHE A 251 -19.16 10.43 23.42
N VAL A 252 -18.60 11.64 23.54
CA VAL A 252 -18.52 12.44 24.77
C VAL A 252 -18.90 13.90 24.48
N GLU A 253 -19.11 14.71 25.51
CA GLU A 253 -19.63 16.07 25.36
C GLU A 253 -18.51 17.11 25.19
N THR A 254 -17.33 16.90 25.80
CA THR A 254 -16.28 17.91 25.89
C THR A 254 -14.94 17.45 25.35
N LYS A 255 -14.09 18.43 25.00
CA LYS A 255 -12.70 18.20 24.59
C LYS A 255 -11.88 17.50 25.67
N ALA A 256 -12.10 17.86 26.96
CA ALA A 256 -11.41 17.24 28.09
C ALA A 256 -11.81 15.77 28.28
N GLU A 257 -13.09 15.45 28.14
CA GLU A 257 -13.56 14.06 28.17
C GLU A 257 -13.01 13.24 26.98
N ALA A 258 -12.95 13.82 25.77
CA ALA A 258 -12.36 13.16 24.61
C ALA A 258 -10.87 12.87 24.82
N ALA A 259 -10.10 13.82 25.35
CA ALA A 259 -8.71 13.62 25.72
C ALA A 259 -8.56 12.51 26.78
N ALA A 260 -9.40 12.53 27.82
CA ALA A 260 -9.38 11.57 28.91
C ALA A 260 -9.70 10.14 28.46
N VAL A 261 -10.77 9.94 27.68
CA VAL A 261 -11.18 8.61 27.24
C VAL A 261 -10.14 8.00 26.29
N SER A 262 -9.53 8.81 25.42
CA SER A 262 -8.48 8.35 24.51
C SER A 262 -7.21 7.93 25.28
N LEU A 263 -6.73 8.77 26.19
CA LEU A 263 -5.55 8.46 27.00
C LEU A 263 -5.75 7.22 27.86
N LYS A 264 -6.90 7.10 28.55
CA LYS A 264 -7.27 5.92 29.34
C LYS A 264 -7.36 4.64 28.50
N ASN A 265 -7.73 4.77 27.22
CA ASN A 265 -7.76 3.64 26.30
C ASN A 265 -6.43 3.49 25.51
N THR A 266 -5.36 4.08 26.02
CA THR A 266 -3.97 3.89 25.58
C THR A 266 -3.61 4.51 24.23
N CYS A 267 -4.32 5.54 23.77
CA CYS A 267 -3.84 6.42 22.73
C CYS A 267 -2.79 7.37 23.36
N ASP A 268 -1.51 7.13 23.10
CA ASP A 268 -0.40 7.77 23.79
C ASP A 268 -0.04 9.14 23.21
N LEU A 269 -0.28 9.34 21.91
CA LEU A 269 0.14 10.51 21.14
C LEU A 269 -1.02 11.09 20.34
N ASN A 270 -1.23 12.39 20.39
CA ASN A 270 -2.24 13.08 19.59
C ASN A 270 -1.64 13.80 18.38
N CYS A 271 -2.11 13.45 17.18
CA CYS A 271 -2.00 14.33 16.02
C CYS A 271 -3.18 15.29 16.00
N GLY A 272 -2.95 16.54 16.39
CA GLY A 272 -3.97 17.57 16.56
C GLY A 272 -3.87 18.29 17.89
N GLU A 273 -4.95 18.96 18.31
CA GLU A 273 -4.95 19.87 19.46
C GLU A 273 -5.73 19.33 20.69
N THR A 274 -6.30 18.12 20.60
CA THR A 274 -7.21 17.66 21.66
C THR A 274 -6.49 17.43 22.98
N TYR A 275 -5.25 16.93 22.97
CA TYR A 275 -4.47 16.72 24.20
C TYR A 275 -3.98 18.00 24.88
N SER A 276 -4.20 19.20 24.30
CA SER A 276 -4.05 20.43 25.08
C SER A 276 -5.04 20.53 26.24
N ALA A 277 -6.16 19.77 26.21
CA ALA A 277 -7.14 19.70 27.28
C ALA A 277 -6.85 18.60 28.34
N LEU A 278 -5.68 17.91 28.26
CA LEU A 278 -5.32 16.92 29.28
C LEU A 278 -5.05 17.56 30.64
N ILE A 279 -4.64 18.83 30.70
CA ILE A 279 -4.50 19.54 31.98
C ILE A 279 -5.86 19.74 32.61
N ASP A 280 -6.88 20.18 31.84
CA ASP A 280 -8.23 20.35 32.33
C ASP A 280 -8.84 18.98 32.78
N ALA A 281 -8.53 17.90 32.01
CA ALA A 281 -8.97 16.55 32.35
C ALA A 281 -8.32 16.07 33.68
N TYR A 282 -7.06 16.40 33.91
CA TYR A 282 -6.36 16.09 35.16
C TYR A 282 -6.91 16.86 36.36
N GLU A 283 -7.13 18.17 36.19
CA GLU A 283 -7.73 19.03 37.22
C GLU A 283 -9.18 18.63 37.58
N GLN A 284 -9.90 17.99 36.65
CA GLN A 284 -11.24 17.45 36.83
C GLN A 284 -11.27 15.99 37.33
N ASP A 285 -10.15 15.42 37.72
CA ASP A 285 -10.02 14.01 38.15
C ASP A 285 -10.51 12.99 37.09
N LEU A 286 -10.58 13.36 35.79
CA LEU A 286 -10.93 12.46 34.69
C LEU A 286 -9.81 11.49 34.34
N ILE A 287 -8.55 11.86 34.59
CA ILE A 287 -7.36 11.06 34.44
C ILE A 287 -6.42 11.23 35.64
N THR A 288 -5.47 10.32 35.77
CA THR A 288 -4.42 10.35 36.79
C THR A 288 -3.08 10.74 36.21
N GLU A 289 -2.12 11.15 37.08
CA GLU A 289 -0.75 11.36 36.65
C GLU A 289 -0.11 10.07 36.10
N ASP A 290 -0.51 8.90 36.61
CA ASP A 290 -0.02 7.61 36.11
C ASP A 290 -0.45 7.36 34.65
N ASP A 291 -1.67 7.73 34.25
CA ASP A 291 -2.13 7.62 32.86
C ASP A 291 -1.23 8.43 31.91
N ILE A 292 -0.91 9.67 32.31
CA ILE A 292 -0.02 10.58 31.56
C ILE A 292 1.42 10.03 31.53
N THR A 293 1.90 9.53 32.67
CA THR A 293 3.26 9.00 32.82
C THR A 293 3.51 7.79 31.93
N VAL A 294 2.56 6.83 31.89
CA VAL A 294 2.70 5.63 31.06
C VAL A 294 2.75 5.97 29.56
N ALA A 295 1.95 6.92 29.11
CA ALA A 295 1.99 7.39 27.73
C ALA A 295 3.34 8.04 27.39
N ALA A 296 3.84 8.95 28.26
CA ALA A 296 5.13 9.59 28.09
C ALA A 296 6.28 8.56 28.07
N GLU A 297 6.29 7.56 28.97
CA GLU A 297 7.29 6.50 29.01
C GLU A 297 7.37 5.73 27.67
N ARG A 298 6.24 5.42 27.05
CA ARG A 298 6.20 4.74 25.75
C ARG A 298 6.81 5.59 24.64
N LEU A 299 6.50 6.87 24.61
CA LEU A 299 7.06 7.81 23.63
C LEU A 299 8.58 7.97 23.82
N PHE A 300 9.04 8.20 25.04
CA PHE A 300 10.47 8.32 25.31
C PHE A 300 11.24 7.02 25.09
N MET A 301 10.63 5.86 25.29
CA MET A 301 11.24 4.57 24.90
C MET A 301 11.60 4.56 23.41
N ILE A 302 10.69 5.01 22.52
CA ILE A 302 10.96 5.09 21.08
C ILE A 302 12.09 6.08 20.78
N ARG A 303 12.08 7.28 21.39
CA ARG A 303 13.14 8.27 21.21
C ARG A 303 14.52 7.74 21.65
N TYR A 304 14.58 6.93 22.74
CA TYR A 304 15.80 6.22 23.13
C TYR A 304 16.22 5.15 22.12
N LEU A 305 15.28 4.35 21.62
CA LEU A 305 15.57 3.35 20.57
C LEU A 305 16.08 3.99 19.27
N LEU A 306 15.63 5.19 18.94
CA LEU A 306 16.14 5.98 17.82
C LEU A 306 17.54 6.57 18.10
N GLY A 307 18.03 6.51 19.36
CA GLY A 307 19.32 7.05 19.76
C GLY A 307 19.37 8.58 19.81
N GLU A 308 18.23 9.23 20.07
CA GLU A 308 18.16 10.70 20.12
C GLU A 308 19.01 11.31 21.21
N PHE A 309 19.15 10.61 22.34
CA PHE A 309 19.88 11.09 23.54
C PHE A 309 21.34 10.64 23.59
N GLU A 310 21.87 10.03 22.54
CA GLU A 310 23.27 9.62 22.47
C GLU A 310 24.19 10.81 22.11
N GLU A 311 25.39 10.86 22.71
CA GLU A 311 26.37 11.90 22.40
C GLU A 311 26.78 11.90 20.92
N THR A 312 27.01 10.70 20.38
CA THR A 312 27.23 10.51 18.94
C THR A 312 25.94 9.98 18.32
N ARG A 313 25.32 10.78 17.48
CA ARG A 313 24.08 10.37 16.81
C ARG A 313 24.28 9.12 15.95
N PRO A 314 23.46 8.09 16.12
CA PRO A 314 23.49 6.92 15.26
C PRO A 314 23.33 7.30 13.78
N TYR A 315 24.02 6.56 12.92
CA TYR A 315 23.99 6.75 11.45
C TYR A 315 24.44 8.14 10.97
N SER A 316 25.18 8.91 11.79
CA SER A 316 25.72 10.23 11.42
C SER A 316 26.88 10.15 10.41
N ASP A 317 27.43 8.98 10.22
CA ASP A 317 28.47 8.65 9.24
C ASP A 317 27.92 8.45 7.80
N ILE A 318 26.61 8.28 7.64
CA ILE A 318 26.01 8.17 6.30
C ILE A 318 26.13 9.52 5.59
N PRO A 319 26.85 9.59 4.45
CA PRO A 319 27.09 10.86 3.78
C PRO A 319 25.84 11.35 3.05
N PHE A 320 25.64 12.66 2.97
CA PHE A 320 24.51 13.29 2.27
C PHE A 320 24.42 12.88 0.78
N SER A 321 25.55 12.54 0.16
CA SER A 321 25.60 12.05 -1.22
C SER A 321 24.90 10.71 -1.47
N LYS A 322 24.50 10.00 -0.41
CA LYS A 322 23.68 8.79 -0.51
C LYS A 322 22.19 9.08 -0.69
N LEU A 323 21.75 10.33 -0.48
CA LEU A 323 20.38 10.74 -0.75
C LEU A 323 20.11 10.70 -2.26
N ASP A 324 19.07 10.00 -2.68
CA ASP A 324 18.67 9.82 -4.09
C ASP A 324 19.88 9.47 -5.00
N CYS A 325 20.77 8.59 -4.48
CA CYS A 325 22.00 8.23 -5.17
C CYS A 325 21.74 7.24 -6.32
N LYS A 326 22.79 6.98 -7.11
CA LYS A 326 22.71 6.10 -8.28
C LYS A 326 22.19 4.69 -7.93
N GLU A 327 22.62 4.16 -6.79
CA GLU A 327 22.21 2.83 -6.32
C GLU A 327 20.70 2.81 -5.93
N HIS A 328 20.23 3.88 -5.24
CA HIS A 328 18.82 4.02 -4.89
C HIS A 328 17.93 4.18 -6.13
N ARG A 329 18.37 4.96 -7.12
CA ARG A 329 17.69 5.11 -8.42
C ARG A 329 17.66 3.81 -9.21
N ALA A 330 18.74 3.01 -9.17
CA ALA A 330 18.77 1.70 -9.81
C ALA A 330 17.77 0.72 -9.16
N LEU A 331 17.67 0.72 -7.82
CA LEU A 331 16.67 -0.05 -7.11
C LEU A 331 15.24 0.44 -7.46
N ASN A 332 15.03 1.75 -7.55
CA ASN A 332 13.75 2.34 -7.96
C ASN A 332 13.34 1.86 -9.36
N LEU A 333 14.23 1.93 -10.34
CA LEU A 333 13.94 1.43 -11.69
C LEU A 333 13.64 -0.08 -11.68
N ARG A 334 14.43 -0.87 -10.95
CA ARG A 334 14.17 -2.31 -10.79
C ARG A 334 12.80 -2.59 -10.20
N ALA A 335 12.40 -1.85 -9.15
CA ALA A 335 11.07 -1.97 -8.56
C ALA A 335 9.97 -1.58 -9.57
N ALA A 336 10.16 -0.46 -10.27
CA ALA A 336 9.22 0.03 -11.29
C ALA A 336 9.05 -0.93 -12.48
N GLU A 337 10.07 -1.72 -12.83
CA GLU A 337 9.99 -2.77 -13.87
C GLU A 337 9.26 -4.03 -13.40
N GLN A 338 9.25 -4.31 -12.10
CA GLN A 338 8.63 -5.51 -11.51
C GLN A 338 7.17 -5.31 -11.09
N CYS A 339 6.72 -4.07 -10.91
CA CYS A 339 5.36 -3.75 -10.48
C CYS A 339 4.29 -3.88 -11.58
N PRO A 340 4.52 -3.48 -12.85
CA PRO A 340 3.49 -3.48 -13.85
C PRO A 340 2.94 -4.88 -14.13
N VAL A 341 1.61 -4.96 -14.22
CA VAL A 341 0.90 -6.21 -14.49
C VAL A 341 0.47 -6.24 -15.95
N LEU A 342 0.95 -7.22 -16.70
CA LEU A 342 0.50 -7.46 -18.07
C LEU A 342 -0.82 -8.22 -18.03
N LEU A 343 -1.93 -7.53 -18.32
CA LEU A 343 -3.29 -8.09 -18.26
C LEU A 343 -3.69 -8.80 -19.55
N LYS A 344 -3.22 -8.29 -20.70
CA LYS A 344 -3.49 -8.85 -22.03
C LYS A 344 -2.26 -8.70 -22.92
N ASN A 345 -1.97 -9.72 -23.74
CA ASN A 345 -0.96 -9.68 -24.79
C ASN A 345 -1.39 -10.58 -25.95
N GLU A 346 -2.23 -10.02 -26.86
CA GLU A 346 -2.86 -10.75 -27.95
C GLU A 346 -1.79 -11.23 -28.95
N ASN A 347 -1.74 -12.52 -29.21
CA ASN A 347 -0.81 -13.15 -30.16
C ASN A 347 0.66 -12.76 -29.93
N SER A 348 1.06 -12.55 -28.68
CA SER A 348 2.42 -12.08 -28.31
C SER A 348 2.79 -10.77 -29.03
N TYR A 349 1.84 -9.81 -29.07
CA TYR A 349 2.06 -8.51 -29.71
C TYR A 349 3.21 -7.73 -29.07
N LEU A 350 3.34 -7.78 -27.75
CA LEU A 350 4.51 -7.32 -27.03
C LEU A 350 5.51 -8.46 -26.82
N PRO A 351 6.80 -8.18 -26.79
CA PRO A 351 7.43 -6.87 -26.92
C PRO A 351 7.49 -6.36 -28.35
N LEU A 352 7.52 -5.02 -28.49
CA LEU A 352 7.77 -4.34 -29.75
C LEU A 352 9.28 -4.41 -30.11
N ASP A 353 9.57 -4.39 -31.40
CA ASP A 353 10.95 -4.18 -31.86
C ASP A 353 11.42 -2.75 -31.52
N LYS A 354 12.39 -2.62 -30.62
CA LYS A 354 12.95 -1.32 -30.20
C LYS A 354 13.64 -0.54 -31.33
N GLU A 355 14.07 -1.22 -32.38
CA GLU A 355 14.69 -0.62 -33.55
C GLU A 355 13.65 -0.20 -34.62
N THR A 356 12.36 -0.32 -34.28
CA THR A 356 11.28 0.06 -35.21
C THR A 356 11.39 1.52 -35.64
N SER A 357 11.18 1.78 -36.93
CA SER A 357 11.03 3.12 -37.49
C SER A 357 9.56 3.54 -37.69
N LYS A 358 8.63 2.83 -37.08
CA LYS A 358 7.22 3.13 -37.13
C LYS A 358 6.87 4.43 -36.42
N ARG A 359 5.75 5.02 -36.81
CA ARG A 359 5.11 6.09 -36.03
C ARG A 359 4.44 5.52 -34.79
N ILE A 360 4.79 6.06 -33.63
CA ILE A 360 4.16 5.71 -32.36
C ILE A 360 3.46 6.97 -31.82
N ALA A 361 2.13 6.91 -31.72
CA ALA A 361 1.35 7.91 -31.01
C ALA A 361 1.24 7.55 -29.54
N ILE A 362 1.42 8.52 -28.65
CA ILE A 362 1.18 8.38 -27.21
C ILE A 362 0.05 9.34 -26.85
N VAL A 363 -1.11 8.80 -26.51
CA VAL A 363 -2.34 9.58 -26.34
C VAL A 363 -2.95 9.29 -24.98
N GLY A 364 -3.36 10.35 -24.29
CA GLY A 364 -4.03 10.24 -23.00
C GLY A 364 -3.50 11.18 -21.93
N PRO A 365 -4.27 11.44 -20.86
CA PRO A 365 -3.91 12.39 -19.80
C PRO A 365 -2.62 12.01 -19.05
N ASN A 366 -2.30 10.71 -18.97
CA ASN A 366 -1.14 10.21 -18.25
C ASN A 366 0.15 10.16 -19.09
N ALA A 367 0.09 10.50 -20.39
CA ALA A 367 1.25 10.46 -21.29
C ALA A 367 2.45 11.29 -20.77
N LEU A 368 2.18 12.48 -20.23
CA LEU A 368 3.16 13.44 -19.72
C LEU A 368 2.96 13.79 -18.24
N SER A 369 2.11 13.05 -17.52
CA SER A 369 1.79 13.35 -16.13
C SER A 369 2.90 12.87 -15.18
N VAL A 370 3.44 13.79 -14.39
CA VAL A 370 4.31 13.47 -13.25
C VAL A 370 3.48 13.01 -12.06
N THR A 371 2.32 13.64 -11.82
CA THR A 371 1.44 13.31 -10.70
C THR A 371 0.97 11.86 -10.74
N ALA A 372 0.73 11.32 -11.96
CA ALA A 372 0.38 9.91 -12.14
C ALA A 372 1.56 8.94 -11.94
N LEU A 373 2.79 9.43 -11.80
CA LEU A 373 3.92 8.61 -11.38
C LEU A 373 3.98 8.46 -9.86
N GLU A 374 3.51 9.46 -9.12
CA GLU A 374 3.77 9.63 -7.69
C GLU A 374 2.70 8.96 -6.80
N GLY A 375 1.41 9.27 -7.00
CA GLY A 375 0.35 8.91 -6.05
C GLY A 375 0.40 9.74 -4.76
N ASN A 376 -0.24 9.28 -3.68
CA ASN A 376 -0.27 9.95 -2.38
C ASN A 376 1.07 9.86 -1.62
N TYR A 377 1.31 10.78 -0.69
CA TYR A 377 2.46 10.73 0.24
C TYR A 377 3.83 10.64 -0.44
N ASN A 378 4.01 11.35 -1.54
CA ASN A 378 5.24 11.35 -2.31
C ASN A 378 6.31 12.30 -1.76
N ALA A 379 7.57 11.99 -2.04
CA ALA A 379 8.71 12.90 -2.01
C ALA A 379 8.81 13.68 -3.33
N TYR A 380 9.87 14.46 -3.49
CA TYR A 380 10.26 15.04 -4.78
C TYR A 380 11.48 14.30 -5.30
N SER A 381 11.36 13.65 -6.47
CA SER A 381 12.51 13.05 -7.13
C SER A 381 13.34 14.14 -7.82
N SER A 382 14.67 13.94 -7.88
CA SER A 382 15.54 14.82 -8.66
C SER A 382 15.37 14.64 -10.18
N GLU A 383 14.74 13.54 -10.62
CA GLU A 383 14.43 13.23 -12.01
C GLU A 383 13.13 12.45 -12.10
N TYR A 384 12.26 12.84 -13.04
CA TYR A 384 11.05 12.11 -13.39
C TYR A 384 11.12 11.71 -14.86
N ILE A 385 10.65 10.51 -15.17
CA ILE A 385 10.56 9.99 -16.53
C ILE A 385 9.12 9.59 -16.80
N THR A 386 8.39 10.43 -17.54
CA THR A 386 7.00 10.15 -17.93
C THR A 386 6.92 9.03 -18.97
N VAL A 387 5.72 8.50 -19.24
CA VAL A 387 5.53 7.47 -20.26
C VAL A 387 6.07 7.92 -21.61
N ALA A 388 5.78 9.14 -22.03
CA ALA A 388 6.28 9.71 -23.28
C ALA A 388 7.81 9.85 -23.29
N ASP A 389 8.40 10.30 -22.17
CA ASP A 389 9.86 10.43 -22.07
C ASP A 389 10.55 9.07 -22.11
N GLY A 390 10.01 8.07 -21.44
CA GLY A 390 10.51 6.69 -21.45
C GLY A 390 10.50 6.10 -22.87
N ILE A 391 9.38 6.22 -23.57
CA ILE A 391 9.23 5.72 -24.93
C ILE A 391 10.21 6.43 -25.88
N ARG A 392 10.37 7.75 -25.78
CA ARG A 392 11.37 8.49 -26.57
C ARG A 392 12.81 8.05 -26.32
N ARG A 393 13.14 7.69 -25.06
CA ARG A 393 14.49 7.22 -24.69
C ARG A 393 14.79 5.83 -25.22
N VAL A 394 13.79 4.95 -25.32
CA VAL A 394 13.97 3.54 -25.70
C VAL A 394 13.79 3.33 -27.20
N PHE A 395 12.81 3.93 -27.83
CA PHE A 395 12.48 3.77 -29.25
C PHE A 395 13.08 4.91 -30.10
N THR A 396 14.40 4.99 -30.14
CA THR A 396 15.15 6.13 -30.72
C THR A 396 15.03 6.27 -32.25
N ASN A 397 14.62 5.22 -32.95
CA ASN A 397 14.38 5.21 -34.37
C ASN A 397 12.92 5.49 -34.77
N ALA A 398 11.98 5.47 -33.80
CA ALA A 398 10.57 5.70 -34.05
C ALA A 398 10.27 7.21 -34.21
N ASP A 399 9.28 7.51 -35.04
CA ASP A 399 8.67 8.84 -35.11
C ASP A 399 7.57 8.93 -34.02
N ILE A 400 7.79 9.75 -32.99
CA ILE A 400 6.94 9.77 -31.80
C ILE A 400 6.15 11.07 -31.72
N SER A 401 4.83 10.95 -31.78
CA SER A 401 3.87 12.02 -31.50
C SER A 401 3.21 11.83 -30.14
N VAL A 402 2.91 12.92 -29.47
CA VAL A 402 2.26 12.89 -28.13
C VAL A 402 1.11 13.88 -28.12
N GLU A 403 -0.05 13.43 -27.67
CA GLU A 403 -1.22 14.25 -27.51
C GLU A 403 -1.99 13.88 -26.23
N LYS A 404 -2.38 14.90 -25.46
CA LYS A 404 -3.16 14.67 -24.23
C LYS A 404 -4.54 14.07 -24.54
N GLY A 405 -5.22 14.56 -25.55
CA GLY A 405 -6.52 14.09 -26.02
C GLY A 405 -7.69 14.33 -25.07
N ALA A 406 -7.54 14.03 -23.77
CA ALA A 406 -8.59 14.20 -22.76
C ALA A 406 -8.03 14.73 -21.44
N ASN A 407 -8.86 15.40 -20.64
CA ASN A 407 -8.63 15.61 -19.22
C ASN A 407 -9.00 14.36 -18.43
N TYR A 408 -8.69 14.34 -17.11
CA TYR A 408 -9.03 13.18 -16.26
C TYR A 408 -10.54 12.93 -16.20
N CYS A 409 -11.31 13.92 -15.76
CA CYS A 409 -12.76 13.76 -15.52
C CYS A 409 -13.61 14.80 -16.21
N ASP A 410 -13.12 16.03 -16.44
CA ASP A 410 -13.91 17.14 -16.91
C ASP A 410 -13.88 17.31 -18.43
N GLU A 411 -15.05 17.48 -19.05
CA GLU A 411 -15.13 17.73 -20.49
C GLU A 411 -14.71 19.16 -20.87
N GLN A 412 -14.87 20.12 -19.98
CA GLN A 412 -14.54 21.52 -20.25
C GLN A 412 -13.80 22.18 -19.08
N LEU A 413 -12.68 22.80 -19.40
CA LEU A 413 -12.10 23.85 -18.58
C LEU A 413 -12.43 25.20 -19.23
N CYS A 414 -13.39 25.92 -18.66
CA CYS A 414 -13.78 27.26 -19.12
C CYS A 414 -12.76 28.32 -18.71
N HIS A 415 -11.48 28.10 -18.91
CA HIS A 415 -10.43 29.03 -18.53
C HIS A 415 -9.55 29.40 -19.72
N TRP A 416 -9.24 30.66 -19.88
CA TRP A 416 -8.39 31.20 -20.96
C TRP A 416 -6.97 30.60 -20.94
N SER A 417 -6.52 30.10 -19.80
CA SER A 417 -5.23 29.47 -19.59
C SER A 417 -5.33 27.96 -19.23
N GLY A 418 -6.53 27.39 -19.26
CA GLY A 418 -6.78 26.00 -18.92
C GLY A 418 -6.62 25.05 -20.10
N PHE A 419 -6.28 23.81 -19.81
CA PHE A 419 -6.26 22.76 -20.81
C PHE A 419 -7.69 22.35 -21.13
N GLN A 420 -8.01 22.27 -22.42
CA GLN A 420 -9.28 21.75 -22.92
C GLN A 420 -9.13 20.28 -23.31
N ASN A 421 -10.26 19.59 -23.47
CA ASN A 421 -10.26 18.28 -24.09
C ASN A 421 -9.93 18.42 -25.57
N MET A 422 -8.82 17.80 -25.98
CA MET A 422 -8.34 17.80 -27.35
C MET A 422 -8.60 16.45 -28.01
N ILE A 423 -9.85 15.95 -27.89
CA ILE A 423 -10.23 14.61 -28.39
C ILE A 423 -9.95 14.51 -29.88
N SER A 424 -10.28 15.54 -30.65
CA SER A 424 -10.03 15.58 -32.11
C SER A 424 -8.56 15.43 -32.46
N ASP A 425 -7.69 16.12 -31.70
CA ASP A 425 -6.23 16.05 -31.94
C ASP A 425 -5.68 14.69 -31.52
N GLY A 426 -6.18 14.13 -30.41
CA GLY A 426 -5.84 12.77 -30.00
C GLY A 426 -6.24 11.71 -31.04
N ILE A 427 -7.44 11.83 -31.61
CA ILE A 427 -7.92 10.92 -32.68
C ILE A 427 -7.05 11.10 -33.95
N ALA A 428 -6.78 12.33 -34.37
CA ALA A 428 -5.99 12.59 -35.55
C ALA A 428 -4.54 12.07 -35.39
N THR A 429 -3.95 12.25 -34.21
CA THR A 429 -2.63 11.73 -33.87
C THR A 429 -2.59 10.19 -33.94
N ALA A 430 -3.63 9.53 -33.41
CA ALA A 430 -3.75 8.07 -33.47
C ALA A 430 -3.99 7.54 -34.90
N ALA A 431 -4.79 8.25 -35.69
CA ALA A 431 -5.10 7.86 -37.08
C ALA A 431 -3.87 7.89 -38.01
N GLU A 432 -2.89 8.73 -37.72
CA GLU A 432 -1.67 8.86 -38.49
C GLU A 432 -0.54 7.92 -38.00
N ALA A 433 -0.77 7.17 -36.91
CA ALA A 433 0.23 6.30 -36.28
C ALA A 433 0.10 4.84 -36.71
N ASP A 434 1.24 4.12 -36.73
CA ASP A 434 1.24 2.67 -36.92
C ASP A 434 0.89 1.92 -35.62
N ILE A 435 1.20 2.55 -34.46
CA ILE A 435 0.97 2.02 -33.10
C ILE A 435 0.50 3.18 -32.24
N THR A 436 -0.57 2.98 -31.48
CA THR A 436 -1.01 3.96 -30.47
C THR A 436 -0.87 3.38 -29.07
N VAL A 437 -0.14 4.09 -28.21
CA VAL A 437 -0.09 3.84 -26.76
C VAL A 437 -1.08 4.78 -26.09
N LEU A 438 -2.17 4.22 -25.57
CA LEU A 438 -3.14 4.95 -24.76
C LEU A 438 -2.68 4.97 -23.30
N ALA A 439 -2.19 6.12 -22.84
CA ALA A 439 -1.80 6.36 -21.45
C ALA A 439 -2.96 6.94 -20.67
N LEU A 440 -3.75 6.07 -20.05
CA LEU A 440 -5.02 6.37 -19.40
C LEU A 440 -4.96 6.12 -17.89
N GLY A 441 -5.93 6.64 -17.16
CA GLY A 441 -6.10 6.35 -15.73
C GLY A 441 -6.40 7.59 -14.89
N LEU A 442 -5.83 7.62 -13.71
CA LEU A 442 -6.09 8.64 -12.69
C LEU A 442 -4.78 9.23 -12.17
N ASP A 443 -4.89 10.15 -11.22
CA ASP A 443 -3.81 10.60 -10.36
C ASP A 443 -4.34 10.88 -8.94
N CYS A 444 -3.46 11.26 -8.02
CA CYS A 444 -3.83 11.46 -6.61
C CYS A 444 -4.76 12.67 -6.37
N SER A 445 -5.05 13.50 -7.36
CA SER A 445 -6.05 14.57 -7.25
C SER A 445 -7.48 14.06 -7.44
N ILE A 446 -7.63 12.89 -8.07
CA ILE A 446 -8.91 12.24 -8.37
C ILE A 446 -9.15 11.04 -7.44
N GLU A 447 -8.11 10.25 -7.21
CA GLU A 447 -8.10 9.06 -6.38
C GLU A 447 -7.11 9.27 -5.24
N GLY A 448 -7.60 9.44 -4.00
CA GLY A 448 -6.71 9.77 -2.88
C GLY A 448 -7.42 10.03 -1.57
N GLU A 449 -6.69 10.63 -0.64
CA GLU A 449 -7.19 11.01 0.68
C GLU A 449 -7.86 12.38 0.63
N ASP A 450 -9.16 12.42 0.96
CA ASP A 450 -9.96 13.66 1.14
C ASP A 450 -9.52 14.80 0.21
N THR A 451 -9.58 14.55 -1.09
CA THR A 451 -9.11 15.51 -2.11
C THR A 451 -9.89 16.82 -2.12
N GLY A 452 -10.98 16.92 -1.34
CA GLY A 452 -11.89 18.05 -1.32
C GLY A 452 -12.66 18.23 -2.64
N PHE A 453 -12.52 17.29 -3.56
CA PHE A 453 -13.07 17.35 -4.90
C PHE A 453 -14.25 16.37 -5.04
N ASP A 454 -15.40 16.86 -5.45
CA ASP A 454 -16.62 16.06 -5.67
C ASP A 454 -17.20 16.41 -7.03
N ASN A 455 -17.30 15.42 -7.92
CA ASN A 455 -17.88 15.55 -9.26
C ASN A 455 -18.63 14.26 -9.64
N ASP A 456 -18.97 14.08 -10.91
CA ASP A 456 -19.71 12.90 -11.38
C ASP A 456 -18.91 11.60 -11.25
N TYR A 457 -17.58 11.66 -11.16
CA TYR A 457 -16.68 10.50 -11.10
C TYR A 457 -16.15 10.19 -9.71
N THR A 458 -15.79 11.21 -8.92
CA THR A 458 -15.17 11.05 -7.59
C THR A 458 -15.92 11.80 -6.49
N ALA A 459 -15.85 11.29 -5.28
CA ALA A 459 -16.35 11.93 -4.05
C ALA A 459 -15.23 11.97 -3.00
N CYS A 460 -14.60 13.12 -2.81
CA CYS A 460 -13.49 13.34 -1.87
C CYS A 460 -12.34 12.33 -2.05
N GLY A 461 -12.10 11.88 -3.28
CA GLY A 461 -11.05 10.91 -3.62
C GLY A 461 -11.52 9.47 -3.84
N ASP A 462 -12.72 9.11 -3.40
CA ASP A 462 -13.33 7.82 -3.71
C ASP A 462 -13.99 7.83 -5.08
N LYS A 463 -13.82 6.76 -5.86
CA LYS A 463 -14.52 6.60 -7.14
C LYS A 463 -15.99 6.28 -6.94
N LYS A 464 -16.84 6.80 -7.82
CA LYS A 464 -18.28 6.47 -7.87
C LYS A 464 -18.58 5.29 -8.79
N THR A 465 -17.63 4.93 -9.67
CA THR A 465 -17.75 3.85 -10.66
C THR A 465 -16.39 3.19 -10.89
N LEU A 466 -16.38 1.94 -11.35
CA LEU A 466 -15.17 1.20 -11.73
C LEU A 466 -14.76 1.40 -13.18
N TYR A 467 -15.51 2.11 -13.98
CA TYR A 467 -15.13 2.42 -15.36
C TYR A 467 -14.16 3.60 -15.42
N LEU A 468 -13.50 3.78 -16.56
CA LEU A 468 -12.74 5.01 -16.84
C LEU A 468 -13.66 6.23 -16.77
N PRO A 469 -13.15 7.43 -16.43
CA PRO A 469 -13.89 8.67 -16.60
C PRO A 469 -14.43 8.81 -18.01
N ALA A 470 -15.66 9.33 -18.17
CA ALA A 470 -16.37 9.38 -19.44
C ALA A 470 -15.57 10.06 -20.57
N THR A 471 -14.79 11.10 -20.25
CA THR A 471 -13.90 11.78 -21.21
C THR A 471 -12.82 10.87 -21.78
N GLN A 472 -12.21 10.07 -20.93
CA GLN A 472 -11.17 9.10 -21.32
C GLN A 472 -11.78 7.92 -22.07
N GLN A 473 -12.94 7.42 -21.62
CA GLN A 473 -13.66 6.35 -22.32
C GLN A 473 -14.00 6.76 -23.75
N LYS A 474 -14.53 7.97 -23.95
CA LYS A 474 -14.85 8.55 -25.25
C LYS A 474 -13.62 8.67 -26.16
N LEU A 475 -12.49 9.15 -25.61
CA LEU A 475 -11.23 9.22 -26.36
C LEU A 475 -10.76 7.82 -26.78
N ALA A 476 -10.72 6.87 -25.84
CA ALA A 476 -10.23 5.52 -26.09
C ALA A 476 -11.06 4.77 -27.13
N GLU A 477 -12.39 4.87 -27.06
CA GLU A 477 -13.28 4.25 -28.03
C GLU A 477 -13.13 4.85 -29.42
N ALA A 478 -12.94 6.17 -29.53
CA ALA A 478 -12.71 6.84 -30.81
C ALA A 478 -11.34 6.48 -31.41
N VAL A 479 -10.32 6.30 -30.58
CA VAL A 479 -9.00 5.83 -31.02
C VAL A 479 -9.09 4.40 -31.55
N CYS A 480 -9.89 3.51 -30.94
CA CYS A 480 -10.14 2.16 -31.46
C CYS A 480 -10.78 2.16 -32.85
N ASP A 481 -11.54 3.20 -33.21
CA ASP A 481 -12.17 3.29 -34.53
C ASP A 481 -11.18 3.70 -35.65
N VAL A 482 -10.00 4.22 -35.32
CA VAL A 482 -9.03 4.76 -36.29
C VAL A 482 -7.66 4.09 -36.27
N CYS A 483 -7.36 3.30 -35.26
CA CYS A 483 -6.06 2.60 -35.12
C CYS A 483 -6.27 1.14 -34.67
N ASP A 484 -5.76 0.18 -35.45
CA ASP A 484 -5.86 -1.26 -35.14
C ASP A 484 -4.88 -1.74 -34.08
N ASN A 485 -3.75 -1.03 -33.92
CA ASN A 485 -2.64 -1.43 -33.04
C ASN A 485 -2.60 -0.57 -31.79
N VAL A 486 -3.55 -0.80 -30.90
CA VAL A 486 -3.68 -0.07 -29.64
C VAL A 486 -3.05 -0.87 -28.49
N ILE A 487 -2.20 -0.20 -27.71
CA ILE A 487 -1.66 -0.69 -26.44
C ILE A 487 -2.18 0.23 -25.34
N VAL A 488 -2.74 -0.33 -24.28
CA VAL A 488 -3.18 0.44 -23.10
C VAL A 488 -2.13 0.38 -22.00
N VAL A 489 -1.73 1.54 -21.51
CA VAL A 489 -0.97 1.72 -20.27
C VAL A 489 -1.89 2.40 -19.28
N LEU A 490 -2.43 1.62 -18.35
CA LEU A 490 -3.35 2.08 -17.32
C LEU A 490 -2.55 2.49 -16.08
N MET A 491 -2.67 3.75 -15.67
CA MET A 491 -2.01 4.31 -14.50
C MET A 491 -3.06 4.78 -13.49
N CYS A 492 -3.26 4.00 -12.45
CA CYS A 492 -4.16 4.30 -11.33
C CYS A 492 -3.84 3.39 -10.16
N GLY A 493 -4.29 3.74 -8.96
CA GLY A 493 -4.02 2.97 -7.73
C GLY A 493 -5.06 1.91 -7.41
N SER A 494 -6.00 1.64 -8.29
CA SER A 494 -7.14 0.76 -8.02
C SER A 494 -7.60 -0.03 -9.24
N ALA A 495 -8.61 -0.90 -9.06
CA ALA A 495 -9.24 -1.64 -10.15
C ALA A 495 -10.07 -0.70 -11.05
N ILE A 496 -9.87 -0.81 -12.37
CA ILE A 496 -10.68 -0.14 -13.41
C ILE A 496 -11.05 -1.16 -14.48
N ASP A 497 -12.34 -1.19 -14.85
CA ASP A 497 -12.84 -1.85 -16.04
C ASP A 497 -12.74 -0.88 -17.23
N LEU A 498 -11.97 -1.25 -18.24
CA LEU A 498 -11.75 -0.44 -19.44
C LEU A 498 -12.95 -0.44 -20.40
N GLY A 499 -13.98 -1.23 -20.09
CA GLY A 499 -15.13 -1.46 -20.97
C GLY A 499 -14.83 -2.47 -22.09
N GLU A 500 -15.89 -3.07 -22.63
CA GLU A 500 -15.77 -4.18 -23.58
C GLU A 500 -15.07 -3.79 -24.88
N LYS A 501 -15.38 -2.61 -25.45
CA LYS A 501 -14.80 -2.16 -26.73
C LYS A 501 -13.28 -2.05 -26.64
N LEU A 502 -12.78 -1.32 -25.65
CA LEU A 502 -11.34 -1.10 -25.49
C LEU A 502 -10.61 -2.38 -25.10
N THR A 503 -11.16 -3.15 -24.15
CA THR A 503 -10.58 -4.43 -23.70
C THR A 503 -10.43 -5.43 -24.84
N ASN A 504 -11.44 -5.55 -25.71
CA ASN A 504 -11.40 -6.47 -26.86
C ASN A 504 -10.45 -5.97 -27.95
N HIS A 505 -10.44 -4.66 -28.26
CA HIS A 505 -9.67 -4.07 -29.35
C HIS A 505 -8.16 -4.00 -29.05
N ALA A 506 -7.77 -3.65 -27.82
CA ALA A 506 -6.38 -3.48 -27.44
C ALA A 506 -5.55 -4.75 -27.68
N LYS A 507 -4.39 -4.61 -28.33
CA LYS A 507 -3.42 -5.69 -28.55
C LYS A 507 -2.70 -6.09 -27.27
N ALA A 508 -2.45 -5.11 -26.39
CA ALA A 508 -1.89 -5.36 -25.06
C ALA A 508 -2.46 -4.37 -24.05
N ILE A 509 -2.54 -4.80 -22.78
CA ILE A 509 -2.99 -3.99 -21.66
C ILE A 509 -1.98 -4.19 -20.52
N ILE A 510 -1.38 -3.09 -20.08
CA ILE A 510 -0.45 -3.04 -18.94
C ILE A 510 -1.07 -2.17 -17.86
N HIS A 511 -1.28 -2.71 -16.66
CA HIS A 511 -1.63 -1.93 -15.48
C HIS A 511 -0.33 -1.52 -14.77
N ALA A 512 0.03 -0.26 -14.90
CA ALA A 512 1.30 0.27 -14.41
C ALA A 512 1.20 0.88 -13.01
N TRP A 513 0.01 0.99 -12.41
CA TRP A 513 -0.26 1.60 -11.12
C TRP A 513 0.17 3.07 -11.07
N TYR A 514 0.72 3.54 -9.92
CA TYR A 514 1.53 4.74 -9.77
C TYR A 514 3.00 4.28 -9.64
N PRO A 515 3.75 4.26 -10.76
CA PRO A 515 4.95 3.44 -10.87
C PRO A 515 6.25 4.11 -10.38
N GLY A 516 6.15 5.26 -9.67
CA GLY A 516 7.31 5.98 -9.17
C GLY A 516 8.04 6.83 -10.22
N ALA A 517 9.09 7.53 -9.78
CA ALA A 517 9.77 8.53 -10.60
C ALA A 517 10.32 8.01 -11.94
N PHE A 518 10.70 6.73 -11.99
CA PHE A 518 11.23 6.08 -13.20
C PHE A 518 10.19 5.22 -13.94
N GLY A 519 8.92 5.35 -13.57
CA GLY A 519 7.83 4.53 -14.09
C GLY A 519 7.67 4.55 -15.61
N GLY A 520 7.83 5.71 -16.24
CA GLY A 520 7.75 5.79 -17.71
C GLY A 520 8.90 5.07 -18.43
N LEU A 521 10.10 5.05 -17.84
CA LEU A 521 11.20 4.24 -18.38
C LEU A 521 10.92 2.74 -18.20
N ALA A 522 10.40 2.35 -17.05
CA ALA A 522 10.02 0.96 -16.79
C ALA A 522 8.95 0.46 -17.78
N VAL A 523 7.91 1.25 -18.03
CA VAL A 523 6.89 0.95 -19.05
C VAL A 523 7.54 0.81 -20.43
N ALA A 524 8.39 1.74 -20.82
CA ALA A 524 9.08 1.67 -22.13
C ALA A 524 9.99 0.45 -22.25
N ASN A 525 10.71 0.07 -21.18
CA ASN A 525 11.54 -1.13 -21.13
C ASN A 525 10.69 -2.41 -21.29
N ILE A 526 9.50 -2.45 -20.70
CA ILE A 526 8.54 -3.55 -20.88
C ILE A 526 8.04 -3.56 -22.33
N LEU A 527 7.61 -2.42 -22.88
CA LEU A 527 7.14 -2.35 -24.27
C LEU A 527 8.20 -2.86 -25.27
N ALA A 528 9.47 -2.61 -25.00
CA ALA A 528 10.60 -3.02 -25.86
C ALA A 528 11.16 -4.41 -25.50
N GLY A 529 10.66 -5.09 -24.45
CA GLY A 529 11.18 -6.38 -23.99
C GLY A 529 12.58 -6.32 -23.38
N ILE A 530 13.04 -5.14 -22.97
CA ILE A 530 14.26 -4.95 -22.17
C ILE A 530 14.00 -5.47 -20.75
N ALA A 531 12.82 -5.19 -20.20
CA ALA A 531 12.31 -5.78 -18.98
C ALA A 531 11.15 -6.76 -19.32
N ASN A 532 11.05 -7.84 -18.54
CA ASN A 532 9.96 -8.80 -18.65
C ASN A 532 8.96 -8.52 -17.51
N PRO A 533 7.67 -8.24 -17.81
CA PRO A 533 6.68 -8.00 -16.77
C PRO A 533 6.52 -9.25 -15.88
N GLY A 534 6.47 -9.04 -14.58
CA GLY A 534 6.34 -10.10 -13.58
C GLY A 534 5.37 -9.76 -12.47
N GLY A 535 4.72 -8.60 -12.53
CA GLY A 535 3.73 -8.15 -11.56
C GLY A 535 2.48 -9.03 -11.56
N LYS A 536 1.85 -9.16 -10.39
CA LYS A 536 0.57 -9.85 -10.16
C LYS A 536 -0.42 -8.89 -9.53
N LEU A 537 -1.71 -9.03 -9.84
CA LEU A 537 -2.75 -8.17 -9.27
C LEU A 537 -2.87 -8.37 -7.75
N PRO A 538 -2.65 -7.34 -6.93
CA PRO A 538 -2.90 -7.39 -5.49
C PRO A 538 -4.36 -7.09 -5.13
N VAL A 539 -5.20 -6.87 -6.14
CA VAL A 539 -6.64 -6.64 -6.04
C VAL A 539 -7.38 -7.31 -7.18
N THR A 540 -8.61 -7.69 -6.94
CA THR A 540 -9.53 -8.18 -7.98
C THR A 540 -9.98 -7.02 -8.88
N ILE A 541 -9.90 -7.17 -10.19
CA ILE A 541 -10.55 -6.27 -11.14
C ILE A 541 -11.94 -6.82 -11.44
N TYR A 542 -12.96 -6.12 -10.95
CA TYR A 542 -14.36 -6.48 -11.11
C TYR A 542 -14.85 -6.18 -12.53
N LYS A 543 -15.92 -6.85 -12.94
CA LYS A 543 -16.59 -6.60 -14.20
C LYS A 543 -17.67 -5.53 -14.02
N GLY A 544 -17.28 -4.27 -14.17
CA GLY A 544 -18.16 -3.13 -13.96
C GLY A 544 -18.65 -3.00 -12.51
N ASP A 545 -19.75 -2.25 -12.34
CA ASP A 545 -20.29 -1.88 -11.02
C ASP A 545 -21.40 -2.81 -10.50
N HIS A 546 -21.84 -3.80 -11.31
CA HIS A 546 -23.15 -4.44 -11.16
C HIS A 546 -23.35 -5.29 -9.90
N ASN A 547 -22.28 -5.79 -9.28
CA ASN A 547 -22.36 -6.69 -8.13
C ASN A 547 -21.61 -6.16 -6.90
N LEU A 548 -21.29 -4.86 -6.87
CA LEU A 548 -20.62 -4.30 -5.70
C LEU A 548 -21.64 -4.11 -4.57
N PRO A 549 -21.35 -4.60 -3.35
CA PRO A 549 -22.11 -4.23 -2.15
C PRO A 549 -22.08 -2.72 -1.90
N ALA A 550 -22.98 -2.21 -1.05
CA ALA A 550 -22.95 -0.82 -0.63
C ALA A 550 -21.57 -0.47 -0.02
N PHE A 551 -21.02 0.70 -0.32
CA PHE A 551 -19.67 1.05 0.10
C PHE A 551 -19.56 1.09 1.63
N GLU A 552 -20.62 1.49 2.31
CA GLU A 552 -20.75 1.58 3.76
C GLU A 552 -20.91 0.22 4.45
N ASP A 553 -21.22 -0.84 3.70
CA ASP A 553 -21.31 -2.20 4.23
C ASP A 553 -19.93 -2.80 4.42
N TYR A 554 -19.55 -3.06 5.67
CA TYR A 554 -18.25 -3.62 6.03
C TYR A 554 -18.26 -5.16 6.16
N SER A 555 -19.35 -5.83 5.78
CA SER A 555 -19.34 -7.28 5.57
C SER A 555 -18.42 -7.64 4.41
N MET A 556 -17.66 -8.73 4.55
CA MET A 556 -16.78 -9.21 3.51
C MET A 556 -17.49 -10.06 2.45
N LEU A 557 -18.74 -10.45 2.67
CA LEU A 557 -19.51 -11.22 1.69
C LEU A 557 -19.69 -10.44 0.37
N GLY A 558 -19.42 -11.12 -0.75
CA GLY A 558 -19.48 -10.53 -2.08
C GLY A 558 -18.30 -9.60 -2.42
N ARG A 559 -17.22 -9.60 -1.63
CA ARG A 559 -16.05 -8.72 -1.79
C ARG A 559 -14.76 -9.51 -1.96
N THR A 560 -13.82 -8.91 -2.66
CA THR A 560 -12.48 -9.43 -2.91
C THR A 560 -12.49 -10.83 -3.55
N TYR A 561 -11.37 -11.34 -4.01
CA TYR A 561 -11.28 -12.69 -4.57
C TYR A 561 -11.74 -13.78 -3.59
N ARG A 562 -11.77 -13.44 -2.29
CA ARG A 562 -12.08 -14.38 -1.22
C ARG A 562 -13.57 -14.71 -1.16
N TYR A 563 -14.45 -13.75 -1.47
CA TYR A 563 -15.90 -13.88 -1.29
C TYR A 563 -16.74 -13.35 -2.45
N ILE A 564 -16.12 -12.94 -3.58
CA ILE A 564 -16.86 -12.44 -4.74
C ILE A 564 -17.80 -13.51 -5.30
N GLU A 565 -19.03 -13.12 -5.61
CA GLU A 565 -19.97 -13.96 -6.35
C GLU A 565 -19.82 -13.71 -7.86
N GLY A 566 -19.55 -14.76 -8.62
CA GLY A 566 -19.34 -14.71 -10.06
C GLY A 566 -17.89 -14.46 -10.46
N ASP A 567 -17.68 -14.20 -11.77
CA ASP A 567 -16.36 -14.09 -12.36
C ASP A 567 -15.80 -12.67 -12.28
N ALA A 568 -14.57 -12.54 -11.84
CA ALA A 568 -13.78 -11.33 -12.00
C ALA A 568 -13.45 -11.07 -13.47
N LEU A 569 -13.22 -9.81 -13.87
CA LEU A 569 -12.63 -9.49 -15.17
C LEU A 569 -11.17 -9.96 -15.22
N TYR A 570 -10.39 -9.63 -14.17
CA TYR A 570 -9.07 -10.18 -13.91
C TYR A 570 -8.95 -10.51 -12.42
N PRO A 571 -8.70 -11.79 -12.08
CA PRO A 571 -8.62 -12.22 -10.69
C PRO A 571 -7.40 -11.68 -9.94
N PHE A 572 -7.48 -11.61 -8.61
CA PHE A 572 -6.34 -11.42 -7.72
C PHE A 572 -5.23 -12.45 -8.03
N GLY A 573 -3.97 -12.06 -7.94
CA GLY A 573 -2.81 -12.93 -8.21
C GLY A 573 -2.53 -13.17 -9.70
N TYR A 574 -3.38 -12.68 -10.61
CA TYR A 574 -3.20 -12.80 -12.06
C TYR A 574 -2.18 -11.78 -12.60
N GLY A 575 -1.45 -12.19 -13.64
CA GLY A 575 -0.55 -11.37 -14.45
C GLY A 575 0.24 -12.24 -15.40
N LEU A 576 0.40 -11.78 -16.64
CA LEU A 576 1.15 -12.45 -17.71
C LEU A 576 2.63 -12.06 -17.69
N SER A 577 3.45 -12.87 -18.35
CA SER A 577 4.88 -12.63 -18.61
C SER A 577 5.19 -12.85 -20.10
N PHE A 578 6.31 -12.35 -20.58
CA PHE A 578 6.83 -12.68 -21.92
C PHE A 578 7.47 -14.08 -21.98
N THR A 579 7.57 -14.76 -20.85
CA THR A 579 8.02 -16.16 -20.76
C THR A 579 6.95 -17.02 -20.10
N THR A 580 7.13 -18.32 -20.13
CA THR A 580 6.22 -19.29 -19.50
C THR A 580 6.96 -20.15 -18.50
N TYR A 581 6.25 -20.58 -17.45
CA TYR A 581 6.80 -21.39 -16.38
C TYR A 581 6.05 -22.71 -16.25
N ALA A 582 6.79 -23.79 -16.02
CA ALA A 582 6.25 -25.11 -15.71
C ALA A 582 6.45 -25.41 -14.21
N TYR A 583 5.45 -26.02 -13.61
CA TYR A 583 5.45 -26.45 -12.22
C TYR A 583 5.39 -27.98 -12.16
N GLU A 584 6.40 -28.59 -11.53
CA GLU A 584 6.56 -30.05 -11.45
C GLU A 584 7.01 -30.48 -10.06
N ASN A 585 6.82 -31.77 -9.74
CA ASN A 585 7.32 -32.41 -8.51
C ASN A 585 6.81 -31.74 -7.21
N GLU A 586 5.57 -31.23 -7.25
CA GLU A 586 4.93 -30.67 -6.07
C GLU A 586 4.77 -31.71 -4.95
N LYS A 587 5.10 -31.33 -3.71
CA LYS A 587 4.97 -32.22 -2.54
C LYS A 587 4.87 -31.44 -1.24
N ILE A 588 4.26 -32.07 -0.25
CA ILE A 588 4.39 -31.71 1.15
C ILE A 588 5.72 -32.25 1.66
N VAL A 589 6.61 -31.36 2.10
CA VAL A 589 7.94 -31.73 2.64
C VAL A 589 7.83 -32.15 4.11
N SER A 590 7.08 -31.34 4.88
CA SER A 590 6.77 -31.60 6.28
C SER A 590 5.51 -30.89 6.72
N ALA A 591 4.85 -31.41 7.73
CA ALA A 591 3.73 -30.75 8.39
C ALA A 591 3.81 -31.03 9.88
N ASP A 592 3.76 -29.99 10.70
CA ASP A 592 3.67 -30.05 12.15
C ASP A 592 2.52 -29.19 12.67
N ASP A 593 2.42 -28.95 13.99
CA ASP A 593 1.33 -28.19 14.61
C ASP A 593 1.39 -26.68 14.32
N LYS A 594 2.50 -26.17 13.77
CA LYS A 594 2.72 -24.74 13.51
C LYS A 594 2.84 -24.43 12.04
N THR A 595 3.52 -25.30 11.29
CA THR A 595 3.90 -25.03 9.91
C THR A 595 3.64 -26.21 8.98
N VAL A 596 3.36 -25.88 7.73
CA VAL A 596 3.35 -26.82 6.61
C VAL A 596 4.38 -26.34 5.60
N ARG A 597 5.36 -27.21 5.27
CA ARG A 597 6.33 -26.94 4.21
C ARG A 597 5.94 -27.66 2.95
N ILE A 598 5.81 -26.94 1.87
CA ILE A 598 5.58 -27.49 0.54
C ILE A 598 6.72 -27.10 -0.38
N SER A 599 6.99 -27.93 -1.38
CA SER A 599 7.97 -27.59 -2.42
C SER A 599 7.44 -27.91 -3.81
N VAL A 600 7.97 -27.20 -4.80
CA VAL A 600 7.70 -27.39 -6.21
C VAL A 600 8.93 -27.01 -7.04
N ASP A 601 9.19 -27.73 -8.12
CA ASP A 601 10.18 -27.32 -9.10
C ASP A 601 9.55 -26.35 -10.10
N VAL A 602 10.09 -25.13 -10.20
CA VAL A 602 9.65 -24.11 -11.14
C VAL A 602 10.68 -23.97 -12.23
N LYS A 603 10.29 -24.18 -13.48
CA LYS A 603 11.16 -24.13 -14.64
C LYS A 603 10.69 -23.04 -15.62
N ASN A 604 11.59 -22.20 -16.04
CA ASN A 604 11.35 -21.29 -17.16
C ASN A 604 11.46 -22.10 -18.48
N VAL A 605 10.33 -22.29 -19.15
CA VAL A 605 10.24 -23.04 -20.41
C VAL A 605 10.20 -22.17 -21.65
N GLY A 606 10.25 -20.84 -21.47
CA GLY A 606 10.33 -19.88 -22.56
C GLY A 606 11.79 -19.49 -22.89
N ASP A 607 11.93 -18.44 -23.70
CA ASP A 607 13.19 -17.97 -24.28
C ASP A 607 13.73 -16.69 -23.62
N ARG A 608 13.05 -16.16 -22.61
CA ARG A 608 13.43 -14.93 -21.91
C ARG A 608 13.60 -15.17 -20.42
N ALA A 609 14.55 -14.49 -19.80
CA ALA A 609 14.64 -14.44 -18.33
C ALA A 609 13.43 -13.70 -17.75
N GLY A 610 13.01 -14.07 -16.57
CA GLY A 610 11.89 -13.39 -15.90
C GLY A 610 11.74 -13.79 -14.45
N PHE A 611 10.90 -13.03 -13.76
CA PHE A 611 10.49 -13.29 -12.38
C PHE A 611 9.17 -14.05 -12.36
N GLU A 612 9.14 -15.21 -11.72
CA GLU A 612 7.90 -15.87 -11.36
C GLU A 612 7.52 -15.58 -9.92
N ARG A 613 6.24 -15.38 -9.68
CA ARG A 613 5.65 -15.15 -8.35
C ARG A 613 4.92 -16.42 -7.94
N VAL A 614 5.65 -17.32 -7.30
CA VAL A 614 5.07 -18.57 -6.80
C VAL A 614 4.12 -18.25 -5.67
N GLN A 615 2.86 -18.66 -5.80
CA GLN A 615 1.77 -18.40 -4.88
C GLN A 615 1.22 -19.73 -4.37
N ALA A 616 0.95 -19.81 -3.08
CA ALA A 616 0.25 -20.93 -2.48
C ALA A 616 -1.09 -20.49 -1.90
N TYR A 617 -2.13 -21.24 -2.21
CA TYR A 617 -3.50 -20.97 -1.75
C TYR A 617 -4.06 -22.18 -1.02
N ALA A 618 -4.82 -21.94 0.03
CA ALA A 618 -5.64 -22.96 0.71
C ALA A 618 -7.10 -22.83 0.27
N SER A 619 -7.79 -23.96 0.18
CA SER A 619 -9.25 -24.04 0.07
C SER A 619 -9.75 -25.03 1.10
N PHE A 620 -10.85 -24.68 1.75
CA PHE A 620 -11.46 -25.47 2.83
C PHE A 620 -12.64 -26.26 2.28
N THR A 621 -12.63 -27.58 2.44
CA THR A 621 -13.71 -28.45 1.97
C THR A 621 -14.62 -28.83 3.12
N ASP A 622 -15.94 -28.82 2.89
CA ASP A 622 -16.97 -29.25 3.84
C ASP A 622 -16.93 -28.54 5.21
N SER A 623 -16.40 -27.29 5.26
CA SER A 623 -16.44 -26.46 6.46
C SER A 623 -17.87 -26.02 6.78
N ARG A 624 -18.25 -26.13 8.06
CA ARG A 624 -19.51 -25.58 8.58
C ARG A 624 -19.42 -24.09 8.84
N THR A 625 -18.21 -23.60 9.07
CA THR A 625 -17.88 -22.19 9.22
C THR A 625 -17.75 -21.55 7.86
N VAL A 626 -18.20 -20.32 7.69
CA VAL A 626 -17.96 -19.54 6.46
C VAL A 626 -16.45 -19.40 6.27
N THR A 627 -15.98 -19.75 5.08
CA THR A 627 -14.56 -19.66 4.73
C THR A 627 -14.42 -19.03 3.35
N PRO A 628 -13.29 -18.40 3.02
CA PRO A 628 -13.06 -17.85 1.70
C PRO A 628 -13.01 -18.97 0.64
N HIS A 629 -13.34 -18.63 -0.59
CA HIS A 629 -13.19 -19.55 -1.75
C HIS A 629 -11.74 -20.05 -1.82
N PHE A 630 -10.81 -19.12 -1.69
CA PHE A 630 -9.38 -19.36 -1.61
C PHE A 630 -8.75 -18.41 -0.60
N GLN A 631 -7.73 -18.87 0.10
CA GLN A 631 -6.92 -18.12 1.05
C GLN A 631 -5.46 -18.16 0.60
N LEU A 632 -4.88 -17.03 0.22
CA LEU A 632 -3.44 -16.95 -0.01
C LEU A 632 -2.71 -17.26 1.30
N CYS A 633 -1.71 -18.15 1.25
CA CYS A 633 -0.98 -18.61 2.44
C CYS A 633 0.53 -18.75 2.22
N GLY A 634 1.03 -18.46 1.02
CA GLY A 634 2.45 -18.48 0.72
C GLY A 634 2.80 -17.72 -0.56
N VAL A 635 3.90 -16.96 -0.54
CA VAL A 635 4.45 -16.26 -1.72
C VAL A 635 5.97 -16.38 -1.75
N LYS A 636 6.54 -16.52 -2.96
CA LYS A 636 7.97 -16.46 -3.19
C LYS A 636 8.27 -15.94 -4.60
N ALA A 637 9.06 -14.89 -4.68
CA ALA A 637 9.59 -14.40 -5.96
C ALA A 637 10.84 -15.20 -6.34
N VAL A 638 10.92 -15.62 -7.61
CA VAL A 638 12.10 -16.31 -8.14
C VAL A 638 12.44 -15.81 -9.52
N GLU A 639 13.70 -15.45 -9.72
CA GLU A 639 14.24 -15.10 -11.04
C GLU A 639 14.80 -16.34 -11.72
N LEU A 640 14.42 -16.57 -12.97
CA LEU A 640 14.81 -17.75 -13.76
C LEU A 640 15.28 -17.32 -15.16
N ALA A 641 16.48 -17.75 -15.51
CA ALA A 641 16.98 -17.65 -16.88
C ALA A 641 16.22 -18.66 -17.80
N PRO A 642 16.26 -18.50 -19.12
CA PRO A 642 15.69 -19.46 -20.07
C PRO A 642 16.22 -20.88 -19.82
N GLY A 643 15.30 -21.85 -19.66
CA GLY A 643 15.61 -23.25 -19.37
C GLY A 643 16.04 -23.55 -17.93
N GLU A 644 16.24 -22.54 -17.08
CA GLU A 644 16.59 -22.74 -15.66
C GLU A 644 15.41 -23.31 -14.87
N SER A 645 15.72 -24.21 -13.92
CA SER A 645 14.79 -24.78 -12.97
C SER A 645 15.31 -24.58 -11.55
N LYS A 646 14.42 -24.12 -10.64
CA LYS A 646 14.71 -24.00 -9.21
C LYS A 646 13.67 -24.74 -8.40
N ASN A 647 14.12 -25.44 -7.36
CA ASN A 647 13.21 -25.95 -6.34
C ASN A 647 12.82 -24.77 -5.42
N VAL A 648 11.52 -24.53 -5.30
CA VAL A 648 10.95 -23.47 -4.48
C VAL A 648 10.26 -24.11 -3.28
N GLU A 649 10.71 -23.76 -2.09
CA GLU A 649 10.06 -24.14 -0.85
C GLU A 649 9.28 -22.97 -0.27
N LEU A 650 8.06 -23.25 0.18
CA LEU A 650 7.20 -22.33 0.93
C LEU A 650 6.92 -22.91 2.31
N GLU A 651 7.11 -22.08 3.32
CA GLU A 651 6.72 -22.39 4.70
C GLU A 651 5.41 -21.65 4.99
N ILE A 652 4.36 -22.42 5.22
CA ILE A 652 3.00 -21.93 5.45
C ILE A 652 2.73 -22.01 6.95
N ASP A 653 2.52 -20.85 7.59
CA ASP A 653 2.02 -20.78 8.97
C ASP A 653 0.59 -21.33 9.03
N ARG A 654 0.33 -22.30 9.90
CA ARG A 654 -1.01 -22.88 10.09
C ARG A 654 -2.05 -21.86 10.56
N TYR A 655 -1.63 -20.69 11.03
CA TYR A 655 -2.53 -19.56 11.26
C TYR A 655 -3.43 -19.28 10.04
N TRP A 656 -2.87 -19.36 8.83
CA TRP A 656 -3.57 -19.10 7.56
C TRP A 656 -4.36 -20.31 7.02
N LEU A 657 -4.24 -21.46 7.68
CA LEU A 657 -4.96 -22.69 7.35
C LEU A 657 -6.14 -22.97 8.30
N LYS A 658 -6.46 -22.04 9.19
CA LYS A 658 -7.56 -22.13 10.14
C LYS A 658 -8.78 -21.37 9.67
N ALA A 659 -9.96 -21.93 9.94
CA ALA A 659 -11.23 -21.22 9.82
C ALA A 659 -11.43 -20.25 11.01
N VAL A 660 -12.21 -19.19 10.79
CA VAL A 660 -12.59 -18.25 11.87
C VAL A 660 -14.08 -18.41 12.17
N THR A 661 -14.44 -18.60 13.42
CA THR A 661 -15.84 -18.75 13.86
C THR A 661 -16.57 -17.39 13.93
N ASP A 662 -17.88 -17.44 14.13
CA ASP A 662 -18.69 -16.22 14.33
C ASP A 662 -18.27 -15.45 15.60
N GLU A 663 -17.62 -16.13 16.57
CA GLU A 663 -17.04 -15.53 17.78
C GLU A 663 -15.63 -14.97 17.58
N GLY A 664 -15.08 -15.08 16.37
CA GLY A 664 -13.73 -14.61 16.03
C GLY A 664 -12.61 -15.53 16.48
N GLU A 665 -12.90 -16.79 16.77
CA GLU A 665 -11.88 -17.78 17.15
C GLU A 665 -11.34 -18.52 15.94
N ARG A 666 -10.00 -18.71 15.86
CA ARG A 666 -9.36 -19.52 14.84
C ARG A 666 -9.35 -20.99 15.25
N VAL A 667 -10.02 -21.82 14.46
CA VAL A 667 -10.21 -23.24 14.70
C VAL A 667 -9.71 -24.08 13.52
N GLU A 668 -9.33 -25.32 13.78
CA GLU A 668 -9.09 -26.27 12.69
C GLU A 668 -10.39 -26.46 11.91
N PRO A 669 -10.37 -26.46 10.58
CA PRO A 669 -11.58 -26.63 9.77
C PRO A 669 -12.17 -28.04 10.00
N ASP A 670 -13.50 -28.16 10.00
CA ASP A 670 -14.20 -29.44 10.17
C ASP A 670 -13.93 -30.45 9.04
N GLY A 671 -13.61 -29.93 7.85
CA GLY A 671 -13.31 -30.74 6.66
C GLY A 671 -11.83 -30.75 6.30
N GLY A 672 -11.53 -31.13 5.06
CA GLY A 672 -10.15 -31.17 4.54
C GLY A 672 -9.63 -29.81 4.09
N ILE A 673 -8.32 -29.71 3.96
CA ILE A 673 -7.62 -28.57 3.38
C ILE A 673 -6.96 -29.02 2.07
N ALA A 674 -7.30 -28.36 0.98
CA ALA A 674 -6.58 -28.49 -0.27
C ALA A 674 -5.63 -27.30 -0.44
N LEU A 675 -4.36 -27.59 -0.71
CA LEU A 675 -3.37 -26.58 -1.03
C LEU A 675 -3.16 -26.55 -2.55
N TYR A 676 -3.01 -25.33 -3.09
CA TYR A 676 -2.72 -25.12 -4.50
C TYR A 676 -1.44 -24.30 -4.62
N ILE A 677 -0.53 -24.68 -5.54
CA ILE A 677 0.70 -23.96 -5.80
C ILE A 677 0.83 -23.66 -7.29
N GLY A 678 1.13 -22.41 -7.62
CA GLY A 678 1.23 -21.94 -9.00
C GLY A 678 1.61 -20.49 -9.10
N GLY A 679 1.44 -19.88 -10.28
CA GLY A 679 1.75 -18.47 -10.55
C GLY A 679 0.52 -17.55 -10.55
N HIS A 680 -0.63 -18.04 -10.09
CA HIS A 680 -1.91 -17.31 -10.04
C HIS A 680 -2.88 -17.98 -9.07
N GLN A 681 -4.04 -17.35 -8.82
CA GLN A 681 -5.15 -17.93 -8.05
C GLN A 681 -5.71 -19.18 -8.75
N PRO A 682 -6.07 -20.26 -8.02
CA PRO A 682 -6.52 -21.52 -8.63
C PRO A 682 -8.01 -21.50 -9.05
N ASP A 683 -8.50 -20.42 -9.63
CA ASP A 683 -9.85 -20.25 -10.10
C ASP A 683 -9.98 -20.52 -11.62
N ALA A 684 -11.23 -20.69 -12.10
CA ALA A 684 -11.50 -21.01 -13.49
C ALA A 684 -11.11 -19.88 -14.48
N VAL A 685 -11.25 -18.62 -14.05
CA VAL A 685 -10.92 -17.45 -14.89
C VAL A 685 -9.41 -17.35 -15.06
N SER A 686 -8.64 -17.46 -13.97
CA SER A 686 -7.17 -17.49 -14.01
C SER A 686 -6.65 -18.62 -14.89
N ASN A 687 -7.18 -19.84 -14.72
CA ASN A 687 -6.81 -21.00 -15.54
C ASN A 687 -7.07 -20.76 -17.03
N LYS A 688 -8.21 -20.13 -17.37
CA LYS A 688 -8.54 -19.77 -18.76
C LYS A 688 -7.62 -18.71 -19.34
N LEU A 689 -7.33 -17.66 -18.55
CA LEU A 689 -6.50 -16.52 -18.99
C LEU A 689 -5.03 -16.90 -19.16
N THR A 690 -4.49 -17.79 -18.29
CA THR A 690 -3.09 -18.23 -18.32
C THR A 690 -2.86 -19.46 -19.20
N GLY A 691 -3.89 -20.28 -19.41
CA GLY A 691 -3.82 -21.53 -20.15
C GLY A 691 -3.28 -22.71 -19.35
N TYR A 692 -3.07 -22.57 -18.03
CA TYR A 692 -2.65 -23.68 -17.15
C TYR A 692 -3.36 -23.59 -15.78
N SER A 693 -3.30 -24.66 -15.02
CA SER A 693 -3.87 -24.76 -13.67
C SER A 693 -2.79 -24.92 -12.61
N CYS A 694 -3.06 -24.41 -11.44
CA CYS A 694 -2.21 -24.64 -10.27
C CYS A 694 -2.16 -26.11 -9.89
N LYS A 695 -1.05 -26.53 -9.29
CA LYS A 695 -0.87 -27.88 -8.77
C LYS A 695 -1.58 -28.04 -7.43
N LYS A 696 -2.27 -29.16 -7.25
CA LYS A 696 -3.06 -29.45 -6.03
C LYS A 696 -2.34 -30.46 -5.13
N LEU A 697 -2.33 -30.18 -3.83
CA LEU A 697 -1.85 -31.02 -2.75
C LEU A 697 -2.99 -31.18 -1.71
N GLU A 698 -3.16 -32.38 -1.18
CA GLU A 698 -4.11 -32.63 -0.08
C GLU A 698 -3.34 -32.68 1.24
N LEU A 699 -3.79 -31.90 2.25
CA LEU A 699 -3.17 -31.81 3.56
C LEU A 699 -3.91 -32.66 4.58
#